data_0c8c79c64e2a011761566c5ed321401a
#
_entry.id   0c8c79c64e2a011761566c5ed321401a
#
_cell.length_a   1.000
_cell.length_b   1.000
_cell.length_c   1.000
_cell.angle_alpha   90.00
_cell.angle_beta   90.00
_cell.angle_gamma   90.00
#
_symmetry.space_group_name_H-M   'P 1'
#
loop_
_entity.id
_entity.type
_entity.pdbx_description
1 polymer ?
#
loop_
_entity_poly.entity_id
_entity_poly.type
_entity_poly.pdbx_seq_one_letter_code
_entity_poly.pdbx_strand_id
1 'polypeptide(L)'
;MQNKYLNEAIIGNKNMIATLTGKGELERVYFPSRDNKQYVNYFHTGIKINNSDLIYLHDDINNVYKQYYDTDTNILNTEITNTYFNIKMVQTDYILIKENVLVKKYIFLNEGKIDLDTKFYIHSELLSDTNNFVGCKIVNGGMMQYAHDFVVSTVAKGKDIYSHQINGSKDTIKRGEIQDKDYIGMSKDSSVCYDIGVIKPNEKKVLEICIIIDDNKNISQIENEIERVKKIDFNKEYTNTKSYWRKYLKAHNGLNIKESKNSYEEKIYEIYKRSILLFPLLTNQDTGGIIASPEIDEDFTKCGRYAYCWTRDAVFMTKALDILKMEKETEKFYKVFCKKTQSKNGMWEQRFYTDGKLAPCWGYQVDETASVVYGVYEHYKYSKSEKFLKDNLSMCEKAVDFLKRYVEDWLQIQAKEERDKDIVKEEMENQMKKLHGEHKYHVSYDLWEMSEGIHLYSLASIYSAFECMLKMYTVLGKNTSEFENNRLKEEKIHKNEKEIERLQVGIKKYINENLYDTEKNTYVRNIEDKKMDISILGAVTPFNVFKPKEKKVRNTIEKINMTLRTYTGGYQRFEQDHYMDGNPWPIANLWMTLYYLETGEKRKAKETFDFVVKTSGKHHFLGEQVDNETLEPNWVIGLGWSHAMFIIVLEKLYGNK
;
A
#
# COMPACT_ATOMS: atom_id res chain seq x y z
N MET A 1 19.70 6.04 -16.89
CA MET A 1 18.29 6.27 -16.55
C MET A 1 18.07 5.65 -15.18
N GLN A 2 17.41 6.38 -14.30
CA GLN A 2 17.06 5.88 -12.97
C GLN A 2 16.11 4.69 -13.10
N ASN A 3 16.18 3.73 -12.18
CA ASN A 3 15.29 2.58 -12.20
C ASN A 3 13.83 3.07 -12.01
N LYS A 4 13.01 2.93 -13.03
CA LYS A 4 11.59 3.33 -13.07
C LYS A 4 10.71 2.72 -11.96
N TYR A 5 11.20 1.68 -11.33
CA TYR A 5 10.46 0.91 -10.33
C TYR A 5 10.70 1.34 -8.88
N LEU A 6 11.45 2.40 -8.64
CA LEU A 6 11.76 2.86 -7.29
C LEU A 6 11.05 4.17 -6.97
N ASN A 7 9.83 4.07 -6.47
CA ASN A 7 9.18 5.21 -5.82
C ASN A 7 9.93 5.56 -4.54
N GLU A 8 10.16 6.86 -4.30
CA GLU A 8 10.70 7.31 -3.01
C GLU A 8 9.77 8.30 -2.31
N ALA A 9 8.90 8.95 -3.05
CA ALA A 9 7.95 9.91 -2.49
C ALA A 9 6.54 9.69 -3.07
N ILE A 10 5.54 9.92 -2.24
CA ILE A 10 4.12 9.75 -2.55
C ILE A 10 3.40 11.03 -2.16
N ILE A 11 2.69 11.65 -3.11
CA ILE A 11 1.82 12.81 -2.89
C ILE A 11 0.42 12.51 -3.43
N GLY A 12 -0.58 13.21 -2.96
CA GLY A 12 -1.94 12.94 -3.46
C GLY A 12 -3.03 13.75 -2.78
N ASN A 13 -4.23 13.46 -3.21
CA ASN A 13 -5.48 13.86 -2.56
C ASN A 13 -6.44 12.67 -2.50
N LYS A 14 -7.73 12.91 -2.30
CA LYS A 14 -8.73 11.82 -2.22
C LYS A 14 -8.93 11.02 -3.53
N ASN A 15 -8.56 11.55 -4.70
CA ASN A 15 -8.82 10.92 -6.01
C ASN A 15 -7.56 10.61 -6.80
N MET A 16 -6.49 11.36 -6.59
CA MET A 16 -5.27 11.29 -7.37
C MET A 16 -4.07 11.00 -6.47
N ILE A 17 -3.19 10.10 -6.92
CA ILE A 17 -1.87 9.87 -6.33
C ILE A 17 -0.82 10.11 -7.40
N ALA A 18 0.29 10.73 -7.01
CA ALA A 18 1.50 10.79 -7.81
C ALA A 18 2.69 10.25 -7.00
N THR A 19 3.56 9.50 -7.67
CA THR A 19 4.81 9.00 -7.09
C THR A 19 5.99 9.61 -7.80
N LEU A 20 7.05 9.88 -7.04
CA LEU A 20 8.25 10.53 -7.52
C LEU A 20 9.50 9.78 -7.08
N THR A 21 10.55 9.88 -7.90
CA THR A 21 11.89 9.39 -7.54
C THR A 21 12.53 10.24 -6.46
N GLY A 22 13.60 9.77 -5.87
CA GLY A 22 14.41 10.53 -4.92
C GLY A 22 15.09 11.77 -5.49
N LYS A 23 15.06 11.93 -6.80
CA LYS A 23 15.53 13.13 -7.52
C LYS A 23 14.39 14.06 -7.94
N GLY A 24 13.11 13.69 -7.71
CA GLY A 24 11.93 14.49 -8.02
C GLY A 24 11.33 14.27 -9.41
N GLU A 25 11.77 13.23 -10.13
CA GLU A 25 11.12 12.83 -11.37
C GLU A 25 9.74 12.25 -11.08
N LEU A 26 8.75 12.62 -11.90
CA LEU A 26 7.40 12.06 -11.83
C LEU A 26 7.41 10.65 -12.42
N GLU A 27 7.18 9.66 -11.58
CA GLU A 27 7.18 8.25 -11.98
C GLU A 27 5.81 7.78 -12.44
N ARG A 28 4.79 8.02 -11.62
CA ARG A 28 3.42 7.55 -11.86
C ARG A 28 2.38 8.54 -11.39
N VAL A 29 1.25 8.52 -12.07
CA VAL A 29 0.04 9.22 -11.64
C VAL A 29 -1.15 8.29 -11.80
N TYR A 30 -1.92 8.11 -10.74
CA TYR A 30 -3.14 7.30 -10.68
C TYR A 30 -4.35 8.20 -10.56
N PHE A 31 -5.35 7.98 -11.42
CA PHE A 31 -6.62 8.70 -11.45
C PHE A 31 -7.66 7.89 -12.27
N PRO A 32 -8.97 7.88 -11.99
CA PRO A 32 -9.67 8.57 -10.91
C PRO A 32 -9.60 7.83 -9.58
N SER A 33 -8.97 6.69 -9.54
CA SER A 33 -8.77 5.91 -8.31
C SER A 33 -7.31 5.47 -8.16
N ARG A 34 -6.96 5.05 -6.96
CA ARG A 34 -5.58 4.73 -6.52
C ARG A 34 -5.00 3.49 -7.17
N ASP A 35 -5.83 2.66 -7.75
CA ASP A 35 -5.50 1.34 -8.26
C ASP A 35 -5.82 1.19 -9.74
N ASN A 36 -6.37 2.22 -10.35
CA ASN A 36 -6.78 2.16 -11.74
C ASN A 36 -6.05 3.24 -12.54
N LYS A 37 -5.66 2.86 -13.75
CA LYS A 37 -5.06 3.71 -14.77
C LYS A 37 -3.92 4.58 -14.27
N GLN A 38 -2.74 4.05 -14.38
CA GLN A 38 -1.48 4.76 -14.32
C GLN A 38 -1.23 5.35 -15.72
N TYR A 39 -0.99 6.67 -15.83
CA TYR A 39 -0.95 7.37 -17.10
C TYR A 39 0.44 7.72 -17.61
N VAL A 40 1.46 7.69 -16.77
CA VAL A 40 2.79 8.18 -17.11
C VAL A 40 3.73 7.04 -17.48
N ASN A 41 4.22 7.04 -18.73
CA ASN A 41 5.38 6.25 -19.09
C ASN A 41 6.66 7.02 -18.77
N TYR A 42 6.79 8.25 -19.30
CA TYR A 42 7.86 9.19 -18.99
C TYR A 42 7.31 10.60 -18.87
N PHE A 43 7.80 11.35 -17.89
CA PHE A 43 7.58 12.78 -17.76
C PHE A 43 8.91 13.43 -17.38
N HIS A 44 9.74 13.60 -18.41
CA HIS A 44 11.07 14.17 -18.25
C HIS A 44 10.99 15.70 -18.32
N THR A 45 11.70 16.37 -17.43
CA THR A 45 11.87 17.81 -17.46
C THR A 45 13.35 18.15 -17.58
N GLY A 46 13.65 19.24 -18.26
CA GLY A 46 15.02 19.69 -18.49
C GLY A 46 15.11 21.19 -18.72
N ILE A 47 16.30 21.71 -18.64
CA ILE A 47 16.63 23.09 -18.99
C ILE A 47 17.71 23.12 -20.04
N LYS A 48 17.62 24.12 -20.95
CA LYS A 48 18.70 24.52 -21.84
C LYS A 48 19.19 25.87 -21.38
N ILE A 49 20.47 25.98 -21.16
CA ILE A 49 21.11 27.24 -20.72
C ILE A 49 22.06 27.70 -21.81
N ASN A 50 21.85 28.93 -22.32
CA ASN A 50 22.62 29.47 -23.42
C ASN A 50 22.65 28.49 -24.62
N ASN A 51 23.80 28.06 -25.08
CA ASN A 51 23.98 27.12 -26.19
C ASN A 51 24.28 25.70 -25.73
N SER A 52 23.96 25.34 -24.49
CA SER A 52 24.15 23.92 -24.01
C SER A 52 23.20 22.94 -24.69
N ASP A 53 23.52 21.68 -24.60
CA ASP A 53 22.53 20.63 -24.77
C ASP A 53 21.49 20.65 -23.64
N LEU A 54 20.44 19.89 -23.75
CA LEU A 54 19.43 19.77 -22.66
C LEU A 54 20.07 19.14 -21.42
N ILE A 55 19.90 19.81 -20.30
CA ILE A 55 20.25 19.31 -18.96
C ILE A 55 18.98 18.74 -18.36
N TYR A 56 18.90 17.40 -18.25
CA TYR A 56 17.77 16.76 -17.57
C TYR A 56 17.80 17.07 -16.08
N LEU A 57 16.70 17.55 -15.53
CA LEU A 57 16.66 17.95 -14.12
C LEU A 57 16.94 16.79 -13.16
N HIS A 58 16.51 15.58 -13.54
CA HIS A 58 16.55 14.41 -12.65
C HIS A 58 17.63 13.38 -13.04
N ASP A 59 18.42 13.65 -14.09
CA ASP A 59 19.44 12.70 -14.58
C ASP A 59 20.63 13.43 -15.23
N ASP A 60 21.30 14.32 -14.50
CA ASP A 60 22.52 14.98 -14.93
C ASP A 60 23.64 14.79 -13.91
N ILE A 61 24.85 14.52 -14.38
CA ILE A 61 26.02 14.24 -13.53
C ILE A 61 26.44 15.44 -12.67
N ASN A 62 26.12 16.66 -13.11
CA ASN A 62 26.45 17.90 -12.40
C ASN A 62 25.37 18.31 -11.41
N ASN A 63 24.27 17.54 -11.31
CA ASN A 63 23.17 17.85 -10.40
C ASN A 63 23.37 17.21 -9.04
N VAL A 64 23.22 18.01 -8.00
CA VAL A 64 23.16 17.60 -6.61
C VAL A 64 21.73 17.76 -6.11
N TYR A 65 21.19 16.76 -5.41
CA TYR A 65 19.79 16.69 -5.02
C TYR A 65 19.63 16.71 -3.52
N LYS A 66 18.59 17.43 -3.04
CA LYS A 66 18.08 17.34 -1.68
C LYS A 66 16.55 17.34 -1.73
N GLN A 67 15.93 16.27 -1.24
CA GLN A 67 14.48 16.12 -1.27
C GLN A 67 13.91 15.98 0.13
N TYR A 68 12.79 16.65 0.40
CA TYR A 68 12.11 16.66 1.69
C TYR A 68 10.64 17.07 1.54
N TYR A 69 9.81 16.60 2.44
CA TYR A 69 8.44 17.10 2.55
C TYR A 69 8.40 18.43 3.33
N ASP A 70 7.51 19.33 2.94
CA ASP A 70 7.15 20.46 3.79
C ASP A 70 6.54 19.93 5.10
N THR A 71 6.96 20.51 6.21
CA THR A 71 6.64 20.00 7.55
C THR A 71 5.14 19.73 7.74
N ASP A 72 4.82 18.51 8.15
CA ASP A 72 3.47 18.04 8.45
C ASP A 72 2.51 18.05 7.24
N THR A 73 3.02 17.77 6.05
CA THR A 73 2.23 17.77 4.82
C THR A 73 2.59 16.65 3.85
N ASN A 74 1.80 16.54 2.77
CA ASN A 74 2.11 15.78 1.55
C ASN A 74 2.55 16.72 0.40
N ILE A 75 3.24 17.81 0.71
CA ILE A 75 3.88 18.71 -0.26
C ILE A 75 5.36 18.36 -0.31
N LEU A 76 5.86 17.99 -1.48
CA LEU A 76 7.24 17.55 -1.67
C LEU A 76 8.08 18.68 -2.26
N ASN A 77 9.28 18.88 -1.74
CA ASN A 77 10.27 19.79 -2.27
C ASN A 77 11.51 19.01 -2.71
N THR A 78 12.02 19.33 -3.91
CA THR A 78 13.29 18.81 -4.41
C THR A 78 14.17 19.98 -4.80
N GLU A 79 15.24 20.20 -4.06
CA GLU A 79 16.29 21.16 -4.42
C GLU A 79 17.26 20.48 -5.37
N ILE A 80 17.54 21.11 -6.49
CA ILE A 80 18.45 20.63 -7.54
C ILE A 80 19.47 21.73 -7.77
N THR A 81 20.74 21.46 -7.53
CA THR A 81 21.82 22.41 -7.79
C THR A 81 22.70 21.86 -8.90
N ASN A 82 22.68 22.52 -10.06
CA ASN A 82 23.63 22.22 -11.14
C ASN A 82 24.94 22.97 -10.88
N THR A 83 26.00 22.24 -10.59
CA THR A 83 27.28 22.76 -10.19
C THR A 83 28.07 23.36 -11.37
N TYR A 84 27.79 22.96 -12.61
CA TYR A 84 28.46 23.52 -13.79
C TYR A 84 28.01 24.93 -14.12
N PHE A 85 26.69 25.18 -14.11
CA PHE A 85 26.13 26.51 -14.39
C PHE A 85 25.92 27.34 -13.12
N ASN A 86 26.14 26.80 -11.95
CA ASN A 86 25.84 27.43 -10.66
C ASN A 86 24.39 27.96 -10.60
N ILE A 87 23.45 27.14 -11.06
CA ILE A 87 22.01 27.39 -10.95
C ILE A 87 21.38 26.46 -9.92
N LYS A 88 20.63 27.03 -8.99
CA LYS A 88 19.81 26.32 -8.05
C LYS A 88 18.36 26.32 -8.50
N MET A 89 17.74 25.17 -8.47
CA MET A 89 16.32 25.00 -8.76
C MET A 89 15.61 24.39 -7.54
N VAL A 90 14.45 24.92 -7.19
CA VAL A 90 13.58 24.33 -6.19
C VAL A 90 12.29 23.91 -6.88
N GLN A 91 12.08 22.60 -6.98
CA GLN A 91 10.86 22.00 -7.46
C GLN A 91 9.97 21.71 -6.27
N THR A 92 8.73 22.21 -6.29
CA THR A 92 7.70 21.90 -5.29
C THR A 92 6.53 21.20 -5.98
N ASP A 93 6.23 19.99 -5.52
CA ASP A 93 5.19 19.13 -6.07
C ASP A 93 4.06 18.94 -5.05
N TYR A 94 2.82 19.20 -5.45
CA TYR A 94 1.64 18.94 -4.64
C TYR A 94 0.38 18.78 -5.50
N ILE A 95 -0.60 18.05 -4.99
CA ILE A 95 -1.90 17.91 -5.63
C ILE A 95 -2.91 18.79 -4.89
N LEU A 96 -3.70 19.54 -5.65
CA LEU A 96 -4.76 20.39 -5.08
C LEU A 96 -5.78 19.53 -4.32
N ILE A 97 -6.19 19.96 -3.14
CA ILE A 97 -7.05 19.14 -2.27
C ILE A 97 -8.43 18.88 -2.87
N LYS A 98 -8.98 19.86 -3.59
CA LYS A 98 -10.33 19.81 -4.14
C LYS A 98 -10.40 19.53 -5.64
N GLU A 99 -9.27 19.38 -6.28
CA GLU A 99 -9.17 19.32 -7.73
C GLU A 99 -8.17 18.25 -8.18
N ASN A 100 -8.37 17.72 -9.38
CA ASN A 100 -7.49 16.71 -9.97
C ASN A 100 -6.34 17.38 -10.74
N VAL A 101 -5.59 18.21 -10.04
CA VAL A 101 -4.50 19.01 -10.59
C VAL A 101 -3.23 18.76 -9.78
N LEU A 102 -2.22 18.22 -10.42
CA LEU A 102 -0.86 18.15 -9.91
C LEU A 102 -0.13 19.46 -10.28
N VAL A 103 0.33 20.18 -9.29
CA VAL A 103 1.13 21.40 -9.47
C VAL A 103 2.60 21.06 -9.29
N LYS A 104 3.43 21.46 -10.26
CA LYS A 104 4.89 21.41 -10.23
C LYS A 104 5.41 22.85 -10.34
N LYS A 105 5.80 23.43 -9.21
CA LYS A 105 6.35 24.79 -9.15
C LYS A 105 7.87 24.74 -9.16
N TYR A 106 8.49 25.44 -10.10
CA TYR A 106 9.94 25.57 -10.22
C TYR A 106 10.36 26.99 -9.89
N ILE A 107 11.34 27.13 -9.02
CA ILE A 107 12.03 28.42 -8.74
C ILE A 107 13.47 28.26 -9.20
N PHE A 108 13.89 29.05 -10.15
CA PHE A 108 15.26 29.11 -10.67
C PHE A 108 15.99 30.27 -10.00
N LEU A 109 17.18 30.00 -9.46
CA LEU A 109 18.07 31.01 -8.87
C LEU A 109 19.44 30.88 -9.51
N ASN A 110 19.89 31.94 -10.17
CA ASN A 110 21.24 32.01 -10.68
C ASN A 110 22.21 32.43 -9.55
N GLU A 111 22.96 31.45 -9.05
CA GLU A 111 23.98 31.64 -8.01
C GLU A 111 25.37 31.94 -8.62
N GLY A 112 25.45 31.94 -9.95
CA GLY A 112 26.67 32.25 -10.71
C GLY A 112 26.92 33.73 -10.91
N LYS A 113 27.88 34.04 -11.78
CA LYS A 113 28.33 35.41 -12.07
C LYS A 113 27.97 35.86 -13.47
N ILE A 114 27.41 35.04 -14.30
CA ILE A 114 27.05 35.28 -15.69
C ILE A 114 25.54 35.22 -15.88
N ASP A 115 25.05 35.92 -16.88
CA ASP A 115 23.65 35.79 -17.29
C ASP A 115 23.37 34.42 -17.89
N LEU A 116 22.23 33.81 -17.52
CA LEU A 116 21.79 32.49 -17.99
C LEU A 116 20.51 32.67 -18.83
N ASP A 117 20.63 32.61 -20.16
CA ASP A 117 19.46 32.51 -21.05
C ASP A 117 18.89 31.09 -20.94
N THR A 118 17.70 30.98 -20.39
CA THR A 118 17.17 29.69 -19.91
C THR A 118 15.84 29.35 -20.56
N LYS A 119 15.75 28.13 -21.10
CA LYS A 119 14.52 27.53 -21.60
C LYS A 119 14.22 26.28 -20.84
N PHE A 120 12.94 26.01 -20.55
CA PHE A 120 12.46 24.85 -19.82
C PHE A 120 11.70 23.90 -20.74
N TYR A 121 12.03 22.65 -20.71
CA TYR A 121 11.47 21.62 -21.57
C TYR A 121 10.72 20.55 -20.77
N ILE A 122 9.62 20.10 -21.32
CA ILE A 122 8.86 18.93 -20.85
C ILE A 122 8.77 17.95 -22.02
N HIS A 123 9.15 16.70 -21.78
CA HIS A 123 8.89 15.56 -22.64
C HIS A 123 7.94 14.62 -21.91
N SER A 124 6.78 14.38 -22.50
CA SER A 124 5.76 13.48 -21.94
C SER A 124 5.49 12.33 -22.89
N GLU A 125 5.61 11.11 -22.36
CA GLU A 125 5.16 9.89 -23.02
C GLU A 125 4.13 9.22 -22.12
N LEU A 126 2.92 8.98 -22.65
CA LEU A 126 1.83 8.39 -21.89
C LEU A 126 1.72 6.89 -22.09
N LEU A 127 1.23 6.21 -21.07
CA LEU A 127 0.75 4.83 -21.14
C LEU A 127 -0.71 4.81 -21.62
N SER A 128 -1.02 3.90 -22.50
CA SER A 128 -2.39 3.61 -22.93
C SER A 128 -2.53 2.10 -23.16
N ASP A 129 -3.65 1.54 -22.77
CA ASP A 129 -3.99 0.12 -23.03
C ASP A 129 -3.99 -0.19 -24.53
N THR A 130 -4.18 0.84 -25.36
CA THR A 130 -4.10 0.78 -26.82
C THR A 130 -2.91 1.59 -27.29
N ASN A 131 -1.72 1.09 -27.13
CA ASN A 131 -0.43 1.77 -27.32
C ASN A 131 -0.27 2.65 -28.57
N ASN A 132 -1.13 2.51 -29.59
CA ASN A 132 -1.02 3.22 -30.86
C ASN A 132 -2.08 4.30 -31.07
N PHE A 133 -3.03 4.51 -30.16
CA PHE A 133 -4.17 5.40 -30.35
C PHE A 133 -4.26 6.49 -29.28
N VAL A 134 -3.12 7.11 -28.97
CA VAL A 134 -3.05 8.33 -28.17
C VAL A 134 -2.97 9.53 -29.11
N GLY A 135 -3.88 10.48 -28.95
CA GLY A 135 -3.81 11.77 -29.63
C GLY A 135 -3.07 12.80 -28.81
N CYS A 136 -2.42 13.74 -29.49
CA CYS A 136 -1.88 14.92 -28.87
C CYS A 136 -2.33 16.17 -29.63
N LYS A 137 -2.66 17.24 -28.90
CA LYS A 137 -3.06 18.53 -29.46
C LYS A 137 -2.51 19.68 -28.61
N ILE A 138 -2.02 20.73 -29.28
CA ILE A 138 -1.72 21.98 -28.64
C ILE A 138 -3.00 22.83 -28.62
N VAL A 139 -3.44 23.23 -27.45
CA VAL A 139 -4.69 23.95 -27.24
C VAL A 139 -4.57 24.92 -26.07
N ASN A 140 -5.01 26.17 -26.27
CA ASN A 140 -5.04 27.22 -25.26
C ASN A 140 -3.70 27.39 -24.52
N GLY A 141 -2.55 27.27 -25.25
CA GLY A 141 -1.21 27.35 -24.67
C GLY A 141 -0.83 26.19 -23.76
N GLY A 142 -1.53 25.06 -23.86
CA GLY A 142 -1.23 23.79 -23.19
C GLY A 142 -1.03 22.65 -24.19
N MET A 143 -0.41 21.58 -23.72
CA MET A 143 -0.31 20.31 -24.42
C MET A 143 -1.35 19.35 -23.85
N MET A 144 -2.29 18.92 -24.68
CA MET A 144 -3.33 17.95 -24.33
C MET A 144 -3.01 16.62 -24.99
N GLN A 145 -2.83 15.58 -24.17
CA GLN A 145 -2.65 14.21 -24.61
C GLN A 145 -3.88 13.39 -24.17
N TYR A 146 -4.45 12.59 -25.08
CA TYR A 146 -5.74 11.97 -24.83
C TYR A 146 -5.89 10.60 -25.51
N ALA A 147 -6.66 9.73 -24.87
CA ALA A 147 -7.19 8.49 -25.43
C ALA A 147 -8.68 8.40 -25.11
N HIS A 148 -9.34 7.29 -25.45
CA HIS A 148 -10.78 7.13 -25.25
C HIS A 148 -11.25 7.42 -23.82
N ASP A 149 -10.44 7.07 -22.85
CA ASP A 149 -10.80 6.98 -21.44
C ASP A 149 -10.04 7.96 -20.53
N PHE A 150 -9.17 8.81 -21.08
CA PHE A 150 -8.47 9.84 -20.32
C PHE A 150 -8.06 11.04 -21.17
N VAL A 151 -7.86 12.15 -20.47
CA VAL A 151 -7.20 13.34 -20.98
C VAL A 151 -6.18 13.82 -19.95
N VAL A 152 -4.94 14.06 -20.39
CA VAL A 152 -3.90 14.67 -19.60
C VAL A 152 -3.51 15.98 -20.25
N SER A 153 -3.72 17.11 -19.56
CA SER A 153 -3.35 18.44 -20.05
C SER A 153 -2.22 19.02 -19.23
N THR A 154 -1.11 19.36 -19.88
CA THR A 154 0.05 20.02 -19.29
C THR A 154 0.05 21.49 -19.68
N VAL A 155 0.02 22.40 -18.69
CA VAL A 155 -0.15 23.84 -18.90
C VAL A 155 0.81 24.60 -18.00
N ALA A 156 1.39 25.69 -18.52
CA ALA A 156 2.12 26.66 -17.69
C ALA A 156 1.23 27.84 -17.34
N LYS A 157 1.26 28.27 -16.08
CA LYS A 157 0.55 29.47 -15.64
C LYS A 157 1.30 30.72 -16.08
N GLY A 158 0.60 31.59 -16.78
CA GLY A 158 1.14 32.90 -17.17
C GLY A 158 2.28 32.89 -18.20
N LYS A 159 2.46 31.70 -18.84
CA LYS A 159 3.42 31.55 -19.95
C LYS A 159 2.79 30.74 -21.06
N ASP A 160 3.01 31.17 -22.29
CA ASP A 160 2.66 30.44 -23.48
C ASP A 160 3.76 29.45 -23.86
N ILE A 161 3.39 28.40 -24.61
CA ILE A 161 4.34 27.48 -25.21
C ILE A 161 5.21 28.27 -26.22
N TYR A 162 6.53 28.23 -26.01
CA TYR A 162 7.50 28.84 -26.89
C TYR A 162 7.70 28.04 -28.19
N SER A 163 7.84 26.72 -28.03
CA SER A 163 7.88 25.75 -29.15
C SER A 163 7.39 24.41 -28.70
N HIS A 164 6.97 23.57 -29.65
CA HIS A 164 6.41 22.24 -29.39
C HIS A 164 6.80 21.24 -30.48
N GLN A 165 6.69 19.94 -30.14
CA GLN A 165 6.81 18.87 -31.13
C GLN A 165 5.92 17.70 -30.72
N ILE A 166 5.05 17.29 -31.64
CA ILE A 166 4.23 16.08 -31.52
C ILE A 166 4.88 14.99 -32.34
N ASN A 167 5.17 13.85 -31.70
CA ASN A 167 5.85 12.69 -32.28
C ASN A 167 7.34 12.89 -32.56
N GLY A 168 8.14 11.88 -32.22
CA GLY A 168 9.58 11.86 -32.44
C GLY A 168 10.37 12.90 -31.66
N SER A 169 9.78 13.43 -30.59
CA SER A 169 10.44 14.49 -29.79
C SER A 169 11.54 13.94 -28.86
N LYS A 170 11.53 12.66 -28.55
CA LYS A 170 12.49 12.01 -27.64
C LYS A 170 13.96 12.17 -28.04
N ASP A 171 14.25 12.15 -29.35
CA ASP A 171 15.63 12.30 -29.82
C ASP A 171 16.03 13.76 -30.06
N THR A 172 15.11 14.59 -30.54
CA THR A 172 15.36 16.01 -30.81
C THR A 172 15.52 16.81 -29.54
N ILE A 173 14.76 16.50 -28.49
CA ILE A 173 14.80 17.21 -27.22
C ILE A 173 16.17 17.10 -26.51
N LYS A 174 16.94 16.04 -26.73
CA LYS A 174 18.27 15.84 -26.13
C LYS A 174 19.22 16.99 -26.42
N ARG A 175 19.07 17.64 -27.59
CA ARG A 175 19.83 18.83 -27.99
C ARG A 175 19.14 20.15 -27.59
N GLY A 176 18.01 20.05 -26.89
CA GLY A 176 17.15 21.22 -26.65
C GLY A 176 16.64 21.82 -27.95
N GLU A 177 16.38 21.01 -28.95
CA GLU A 177 15.86 21.37 -30.27
C GLU A 177 14.56 20.63 -30.49
N ILE A 178 13.46 21.38 -30.63
CA ILE A 178 12.16 20.83 -31.01
C ILE A 178 11.64 21.62 -32.20
N GLN A 179 10.98 20.90 -33.11
CA GLN A 179 10.74 21.39 -34.48
C GLN A 179 9.52 22.27 -34.57
N ASP A 180 8.94 22.82 -33.63
CA ASP A 180 7.73 23.68 -33.67
C ASP A 180 6.74 23.26 -34.79
N LYS A 181 6.36 22.02 -34.77
CA LYS A 181 5.70 21.35 -35.86
C LYS A 181 4.47 20.58 -35.35
N ASP A 182 3.41 20.63 -36.14
CA ASP A 182 2.16 19.94 -35.96
C ASP A 182 1.41 20.30 -34.64
N TYR A 183 0.26 20.92 -34.77
CA TYR A 183 -0.59 21.28 -33.62
C TYR A 183 -1.52 20.17 -33.18
N ILE A 184 -1.62 19.10 -33.96
CA ILE A 184 -2.41 17.90 -33.67
C ILE A 184 -1.78 16.69 -34.34
N GLY A 185 -1.75 15.55 -33.61
CA GLY A 185 -1.23 14.31 -34.17
C GLY A 185 -1.59 13.11 -33.32
N MET A 186 -1.47 11.92 -33.90
CA MET A 186 -1.53 10.66 -33.18
C MET A 186 -0.14 10.31 -32.65
N SER A 187 0.11 10.57 -31.38
CA SER A 187 1.37 10.24 -30.72
C SER A 187 1.22 10.20 -29.22
N LYS A 188 1.83 9.20 -28.56
CA LYS A 188 2.00 9.17 -27.11
C LYS A 188 3.20 10.02 -26.65
N ASP A 189 4.14 10.33 -27.55
CA ASP A 189 5.38 11.07 -27.31
C ASP A 189 5.23 12.50 -27.82
N SER A 190 5.34 13.48 -26.92
CA SER A 190 5.21 14.90 -27.23
C SER A 190 6.04 15.75 -26.29
N SER A 191 6.52 16.89 -26.79
CA SER A 191 7.34 17.83 -26.00
C SER A 191 6.88 19.27 -26.19
N VAL A 192 7.05 20.05 -25.12
CA VAL A 192 6.85 21.51 -25.12
C VAL A 192 8.03 22.22 -24.47
N CYS A 193 8.28 23.44 -24.95
CA CYS A 193 9.28 24.32 -24.39
C CYS A 193 8.62 25.63 -23.89
N TYR A 194 9.08 26.10 -22.77
CA TYR A 194 8.73 27.42 -22.19
C TYR A 194 9.96 28.29 -22.08
N ASP A 195 9.88 29.52 -22.57
CA ASP A 195 10.96 30.52 -22.45
C ASP A 195 10.96 31.14 -21.04
N ILE A 196 12.00 30.87 -20.25
CA ILE A 196 12.20 31.46 -18.93
C ILE A 196 12.86 32.84 -19.08
N GLY A 197 13.62 33.04 -20.18
CA GLY A 197 14.42 34.21 -20.47
C GLY A 197 15.69 34.29 -19.62
N VAL A 198 16.38 35.39 -19.75
CA VAL A 198 17.67 35.64 -19.10
C VAL A 198 17.48 35.76 -17.57
N ILE A 199 18.23 34.95 -16.82
CA ILE A 199 18.30 35.00 -15.35
C ILE A 199 19.65 35.64 -14.98
N LYS A 200 19.62 36.86 -14.47
CA LYS A 200 20.82 37.59 -14.04
C LYS A 200 21.40 37.00 -12.74
N PRO A 201 22.67 37.22 -12.41
CA PRO A 201 23.26 36.86 -11.14
C PRO A 201 22.38 37.28 -9.95
N ASN A 202 22.11 36.32 -9.03
CA ASN A 202 21.20 36.44 -7.86
C ASN A 202 19.72 36.70 -8.20
N GLU A 203 19.32 36.69 -9.46
CA GLU A 203 17.92 36.80 -9.87
C GLU A 203 17.19 35.46 -9.68
N LYS A 204 15.89 35.55 -9.34
CA LYS A 204 14.96 34.43 -9.27
C LYS A 204 13.90 34.54 -10.35
N LYS A 205 13.61 33.40 -11.00
CA LYS A 205 12.46 33.26 -11.90
C LYS A 205 11.59 32.10 -11.44
N VAL A 206 10.30 32.16 -11.74
CA VAL A 206 9.31 31.13 -11.34
C VAL A 206 8.59 30.62 -12.56
N LEU A 207 8.39 29.28 -12.60
CA LEU A 207 7.53 28.61 -13.55
C LEU A 207 6.59 27.69 -12.78
N GLU A 208 5.30 27.80 -13.03
CA GLU A 208 4.28 26.91 -12.43
C GLU A 208 3.64 26.09 -13.54
N ILE A 209 3.88 24.77 -13.51
CA ILE A 209 3.31 23.77 -14.42
C ILE A 209 2.16 23.06 -13.71
N CYS A 210 1.06 22.86 -14.41
CA CYS A 210 -0.10 22.09 -13.95
C CYS A 210 -0.29 20.91 -14.86
N ILE A 211 -0.46 19.75 -14.26
CA ILE A 211 -0.89 18.51 -14.93
C ILE A 211 -2.33 18.26 -14.47
N ILE A 212 -3.27 18.42 -15.41
CA ILE A 212 -4.69 18.23 -15.20
C ILE A 212 -5.03 16.86 -15.77
N ILE A 213 -5.67 15.99 -14.97
CA ILE A 213 -6.10 14.67 -15.44
C ILE A 213 -7.61 14.58 -15.33
N ASP A 214 -8.24 14.08 -16.38
CA ASP A 214 -9.67 13.95 -16.45
C ASP A 214 -10.09 12.65 -17.17
N ASP A 215 -11.21 12.10 -16.78
CA ASP A 215 -11.85 10.99 -17.45
C ASP A 215 -13.01 11.51 -18.32
N ASN A 216 -12.83 11.43 -19.66
CA ASN A 216 -13.90 11.50 -20.62
C ASN A 216 -14.72 12.82 -20.67
N LYS A 217 -14.07 13.99 -20.78
CA LYS A 217 -14.74 15.25 -21.10
C LYS A 217 -14.75 15.54 -22.60
N ASN A 218 -15.75 16.29 -23.07
CA ASN A 218 -15.69 16.83 -24.42
C ASN A 218 -14.68 17.98 -24.52
N ILE A 219 -14.28 18.33 -25.74
CA ILE A 219 -13.21 19.30 -25.99
C ILE A 219 -13.49 20.66 -25.33
N SER A 220 -14.72 21.15 -25.36
CA SER A 220 -15.06 22.46 -24.77
C SER A 220 -14.94 22.44 -23.24
N GLN A 221 -15.26 21.30 -22.59
CA GLN A 221 -15.07 21.15 -21.16
C GLN A 221 -13.59 21.17 -20.78
N ILE A 222 -12.74 20.50 -21.58
CA ILE A 222 -11.29 20.47 -21.37
C ILE A 222 -10.69 21.85 -21.57
N GLU A 223 -11.05 22.56 -22.62
CA GLU A 223 -10.61 23.94 -22.91
C GLU A 223 -11.00 24.90 -21.77
N ASN A 224 -12.22 24.81 -21.28
CA ASN A 224 -12.69 25.59 -20.14
C ASN A 224 -11.92 25.26 -18.85
N GLU A 225 -11.60 23.98 -18.63
CA GLU A 225 -10.83 23.54 -17.47
C GLU A 225 -9.38 24.09 -17.52
N ILE A 226 -8.72 24.03 -18.68
CA ILE A 226 -7.40 24.63 -18.88
C ILE A 226 -7.44 26.12 -18.54
N GLU A 227 -8.39 26.87 -19.10
CA GLU A 227 -8.53 28.31 -18.84
C GLU A 227 -8.84 28.61 -17.37
N ARG A 228 -9.62 27.75 -16.70
CA ARG A 228 -9.92 27.87 -15.29
C ARG A 228 -8.66 27.65 -14.42
N VAL A 229 -7.90 26.60 -14.71
CA VAL A 229 -6.68 26.26 -13.97
C VAL A 229 -5.62 27.34 -14.11
N LYS A 230 -5.44 27.96 -15.29
CA LYS A 230 -4.54 29.09 -15.49
C LYS A 230 -4.86 30.29 -14.59
N LYS A 231 -6.12 30.46 -14.16
CA LYS A 231 -6.56 31.57 -13.28
C LYS A 231 -6.42 31.28 -11.79
N ILE A 232 -6.09 30.05 -11.40
CA ILE A 232 -5.95 29.66 -9.98
C ILE A 232 -4.79 30.43 -9.34
N ASP A 233 -5.00 30.94 -8.15
CA ASP A 233 -3.94 31.48 -7.30
C ASP A 233 -3.20 30.32 -6.58
N PHE A 234 -2.11 29.84 -7.17
CA PHE A 234 -1.36 28.72 -6.60
C PHE A 234 -0.66 29.05 -5.27
N ASN A 235 -0.39 30.32 -4.95
CA ASN A 235 0.14 30.67 -3.63
C ASN A 235 -0.94 30.46 -2.55
N LYS A 236 -2.19 30.81 -2.87
CA LYS A 236 -3.34 30.55 -2.01
C LYS A 236 -3.61 29.06 -1.89
N GLU A 237 -3.59 28.32 -3.00
CA GLU A 237 -3.83 26.87 -2.99
C GLU A 237 -2.71 26.09 -2.30
N TYR A 238 -1.46 26.51 -2.42
CA TYR A 238 -0.35 25.97 -1.62
C TYR A 238 -0.63 26.12 -0.12
N THR A 239 -1.04 27.33 0.30
CA THR A 239 -1.38 27.61 1.70
C THR A 239 -2.59 26.77 2.17
N ASN A 240 -3.61 26.63 1.33
CA ASN A 240 -4.78 25.80 1.59
C ASN A 240 -4.41 24.33 1.75
N THR A 241 -3.58 23.78 0.86
CA THR A 241 -3.08 22.42 0.89
C THR A 241 -2.27 22.13 2.16
N LYS A 242 -1.36 23.05 2.50
CA LYS A 242 -0.58 22.99 3.73
C LYS A 242 -1.46 23.00 4.98
N SER A 243 -2.42 23.91 5.04
CA SER A 243 -3.38 24.00 6.16
C SER A 243 -4.25 22.74 6.28
N TYR A 244 -4.68 22.16 5.16
CA TYR A 244 -5.47 20.93 5.15
C TYR A 244 -4.69 19.77 5.79
N TRP A 245 -3.47 19.48 5.33
CA TRP A 245 -2.69 18.36 5.82
C TRP A 245 -2.32 18.50 7.30
N ARG A 246 -1.97 19.70 7.75
CA ARG A 246 -1.71 19.98 9.16
C ARG A 246 -2.93 19.79 10.06
N LYS A 247 -4.11 20.21 9.60
CA LYS A 247 -5.37 19.97 10.30
C LYS A 247 -5.70 18.48 10.33
N TYR A 248 -5.48 17.78 9.21
CA TYR A 248 -5.69 16.34 9.10
C TYR A 248 -4.80 15.58 10.09
N LEU A 249 -3.51 15.87 10.09
CA LEU A 249 -2.56 15.25 11.02
C LEU A 249 -2.96 15.48 12.48
N LYS A 250 -3.35 16.71 12.83
CA LYS A 250 -3.80 17.04 14.20
C LYS A 250 -5.07 16.28 14.60
N ALA A 251 -6.02 16.13 13.69
CA ALA A 251 -7.28 15.43 13.95
C ALA A 251 -7.08 13.93 14.19
N HIS A 252 -6.09 13.33 13.53
CA HIS A 252 -5.83 11.91 13.55
C HIS A 252 -4.61 11.49 14.39
N ASN A 253 -4.12 12.33 15.30
CA ASN A 253 -3.10 11.97 16.28
C ASN A 253 -3.73 11.16 17.43
N GLY A 254 -4.12 9.91 17.15
CA GLY A 254 -4.84 9.04 18.10
C GLY A 254 -4.01 8.64 19.31
N LEU A 255 -2.72 8.44 19.15
CA LEU A 255 -1.79 8.04 20.21
C LEU A 255 -1.19 9.22 20.99
N ASN A 256 -1.46 10.47 20.57
CA ASN A 256 -0.92 11.68 21.19
C ASN A 256 0.62 11.69 21.31
N ILE A 257 1.32 11.03 20.38
CA ILE A 257 2.78 11.06 20.33
C ILE A 257 3.21 12.49 19.99
N LYS A 258 4.23 12.98 20.66
CA LYS A 258 4.73 14.36 20.54
C LYS A 258 6.13 14.38 19.96
N GLU A 259 6.48 15.51 19.36
CA GLU A 259 7.82 15.86 18.96
C GLU A 259 8.80 15.73 20.14
N SER A 260 9.98 15.19 19.89
CA SER A 260 11.03 14.99 20.89
C SER A 260 12.35 15.60 20.42
N LYS A 261 13.16 16.06 21.38
CA LYS A 261 14.54 16.48 21.12
C LYS A 261 15.52 15.29 20.99
N ASN A 262 15.09 14.10 21.37
CA ASN A 262 15.85 12.88 21.18
C ASN A 262 15.70 12.42 19.71
N SER A 263 16.80 12.32 18.99
CA SER A 263 16.81 12.00 17.57
C SER A 263 16.14 10.65 17.22
N TYR A 264 16.19 9.69 18.10
CA TYR A 264 15.54 8.40 17.94
C TYR A 264 14.01 8.51 18.12
N GLU A 265 13.56 9.19 19.16
CA GLU A 265 12.13 9.42 19.40
C GLU A 265 11.52 10.33 18.33
N GLU A 266 12.29 11.31 17.85
CA GLU A 266 11.90 12.15 16.73
C GLU A 266 11.70 11.33 15.46
N LYS A 267 12.59 10.37 15.16
CA LYS A 267 12.41 9.48 14.01
C LYS A 267 11.15 8.62 14.14
N ILE A 268 10.83 8.12 15.34
CA ILE A 268 9.56 7.43 15.61
C ILE A 268 8.38 8.34 15.33
N TYR A 269 8.43 9.59 15.79
CA TYR A 269 7.39 10.58 15.58
C TYR A 269 7.20 10.92 14.08
N GLU A 270 8.29 11.04 13.33
CA GLU A 270 8.22 11.28 11.89
C GLU A 270 7.61 10.10 11.12
N ILE A 271 7.96 8.84 11.44
CA ILE A 271 7.31 7.65 10.86
C ILE A 271 5.83 7.62 11.21
N TYR A 272 5.49 7.95 12.46
CA TYR A 272 4.10 8.03 12.92
C TYR A 272 3.29 9.06 12.12
N LYS A 273 3.81 10.29 11.97
CA LYS A 273 3.18 11.34 11.16
C LYS A 273 3.04 10.92 9.69
N ARG A 274 4.08 10.32 9.13
CA ARG A 274 4.07 9.84 7.74
C ARG A 274 3.02 8.75 7.54
N SER A 275 2.83 7.86 8.50
CA SER A 275 1.78 6.85 8.46
C SER A 275 0.38 7.47 8.45
N ILE A 276 0.12 8.48 9.29
CA ILE A 276 -1.17 9.22 9.30
C ILE A 276 -1.43 9.88 7.94
N LEU A 277 -0.40 10.49 7.35
CA LEU A 277 -0.52 11.21 6.07
C LEU A 277 -0.60 10.27 4.85
N LEU A 278 -0.14 9.02 5.00
CA LEU A 278 -0.16 8.01 3.93
C LEU A 278 -1.53 7.35 3.79
N PHE A 279 -2.18 6.92 4.88
CA PHE A 279 -3.42 6.15 4.82
C PHE A 279 -4.54 6.78 3.98
N PRO A 280 -4.82 8.11 4.05
CA PRO A 280 -5.84 8.70 3.20
C PRO A 280 -5.49 8.65 1.71
N LEU A 281 -4.20 8.54 1.37
CA LEU A 281 -3.75 8.37 -0.01
C LEU A 281 -3.99 6.93 -0.50
N LEU A 282 -3.90 5.93 0.37
CA LEU A 282 -4.14 4.53 0.03
C LEU A 282 -5.63 4.16 0.02
N THR A 283 -6.48 4.89 0.74
CA THR A 283 -7.89 4.55 0.96
C THR A 283 -8.81 5.21 -0.06
N ASN A 284 -9.62 4.42 -0.75
CA ASN A 284 -10.69 4.92 -1.60
C ASN A 284 -11.80 5.54 -0.74
N GLN A 285 -12.06 6.83 -0.96
CA GLN A 285 -12.97 7.59 -0.13
C GLN A 285 -14.46 7.23 -0.34
N ASP A 286 -14.81 6.58 -1.44
CA ASP A 286 -16.18 6.21 -1.77
C ASP A 286 -16.53 4.82 -1.22
N THR A 287 -15.63 3.87 -1.29
CA THR A 287 -15.86 2.47 -0.91
C THR A 287 -15.20 2.06 0.40
N GLY A 288 -14.11 2.72 0.79
CA GLY A 288 -13.26 2.30 1.89
C GLY A 288 -12.22 1.22 1.53
N GLY A 289 -12.18 0.75 0.27
CA GLY A 289 -11.13 -0.16 -0.19
C GLY A 289 -9.75 0.47 -0.09
N ILE A 290 -8.72 -0.30 0.30
CA ILE A 290 -7.38 0.23 0.60
C ILE A 290 -6.36 -0.54 -0.24
N ILE A 291 -5.57 0.16 -1.05
CA ILE A 291 -4.46 -0.49 -1.79
C ILE A 291 -3.31 -0.85 -0.85
N ALA A 292 -2.60 -1.92 -1.18
CA ALA A 292 -1.41 -2.30 -0.42
C ALA A 292 -0.30 -1.25 -0.53
N SER A 293 -0.03 -0.76 -1.74
CA SER A 293 0.93 0.32 -2.02
C SER A 293 0.66 0.91 -3.41
N PRO A 294 1.02 2.18 -3.69
CA PRO A 294 0.96 2.75 -5.05
C PRO A 294 2.16 2.31 -5.91
N GLU A 295 2.53 1.05 -5.86
CA GLU A 295 3.64 0.48 -6.63
C GLU A 295 3.11 -0.41 -7.74
N ILE A 296 3.65 -0.26 -8.94
CA ILE A 296 3.38 -1.13 -10.10
C ILE A 296 4.70 -1.43 -10.80
N ASP A 297 4.93 -2.70 -11.10
CA ASP A 297 5.97 -3.15 -12.02
C ASP A 297 5.30 -3.51 -13.35
N GLU A 298 5.27 -2.57 -14.26
CA GLU A 298 4.57 -2.70 -15.53
C GLU A 298 5.18 -3.81 -16.41
N ASP A 299 6.47 -4.04 -16.27
CA ASP A 299 7.20 -5.03 -17.07
C ASP A 299 7.30 -6.40 -16.37
N PHE A 300 6.74 -6.55 -15.17
CA PHE A 300 6.78 -7.77 -14.36
C PHE A 300 8.19 -8.32 -14.11
N THR A 301 9.17 -7.44 -13.99
CA THR A 301 10.58 -7.82 -13.82
C THR A 301 10.92 -8.15 -12.36
N LYS A 302 10.18 -7.62 -11.41
CA LYS A 302 10.43 -7.81 -9.97
C LYS A 302 9.22 -8.39 -9.25
N CYS A 303 8.03 -7.80 -9.37
CA CYS A 303 6.87 -8.28 -8.66
C CYS A 303 5.63 -8.17 -9.51
N GLY A 304 4.97 -7.32 -9.75
CA GLY A 304 3.69 -7.08 -10.39
C GLY A 304 3.07 -5.82 -9.80
N ARG A 305 1.80 -5.86 -9.52
CA ARG A 305 1.05 -4.69 -9.13
C ARG A 305 0.62 -4.78 -7.68
N TYR A 306 1.06 -3.82 -6.84
CA TYR A 306 0.63 -3.66 -5.45
C TYR A 306 -0.54 -2.69 -5.28
N ALA A 307 -0.89 -1.96 -6.33
CA ALA A 307 -2.05 -1.07 -6.33
C ALA A 307 -3.36 -1.86 -6.46
N TYR A 308 -3.57 -2.81 -5.54
CA TYR A 308 -4.79 -3.58 -5.32
C TYR A 308 -5.12 -3.66 -3.84
N CYS A 309 -6.34 -4.03 -3.51
CA CYS A 309 -6.81 -4.27 -2.15
C CYS A 309 -6.84 -5.78 -1.88
N TRP A 310 -5.95 -6.26 -1.02
CA TRP A 310 -6.06 -7.54 -0.33
C TRP A 310 -6.84 -7.31 0.96
N THR A 311 -7.87 -8.10 1.19
CA THR A 311 -8.70 -7.92 2.41
C THR A 311 -7.92 -8.21 3.68
N ARG A 312 -7.00 -9.16 3.67
CA ARG A 312 -6.05 -9.44 4.76
C ARG A 312 -5.24 -8.21 5.16
N ASP A 313 -4.55 -7.58 4.20
CA ASP A 313 -3.75 -6.37 4.41
C ASP A 313 -4.62 -5.22 4.92
N ALA A 314 -5.76 -5.01 4.26
CA ALA A 314 -6.70 -3.95 4.60
C ALA A 314 -7.25 -4.08 6.03
N VAL A 315 -7.44 -5.30 6.54
CA VAL A 315 -7.89 -5.51 7.92
C VAL A 315 -6.86 -5.02 8.95
N PHE A 316 -5.57 -5.23 8.74
CA PHE A 316 -4.55 -4.64 9.61
C PHE A 316 -4.48 -3.12 9.46
N MET A 317 -4.67 -2.62 8.24
CA MET A 317 -4.75 -1.17 8.00
C MET A 317 -5.97 -0.56 8.68
N THR A 318 -7.15 -1.18 8.62
CA THR A 318 -8.34 -0.67 9.34
C THR A 318 -8.15 -0.65 10.86
N LYS A 319 -7.43 -1.61 11.42
CA LYS A 319 -7.06 -1.58 12.85
C LYS A 319 -6.16 -0.38 13.17
N ALA A 320 -5.21 -0.05 12.31
CA ALA A 320 -4.41 1.16 12.46
C ALA A 320 -5.25 2.43 12.30
N LEU A 321 -6.20 2.45 11.35
CA LEU A 321 -7.14 3.57 11.19
C LEU A 321 -7.96 3.82 12.45
N ASP A 322 -8.43 2.77 13.13
CA ASP A 322 -9.16 2.91 14.40
C ASP A 322 -8.28 3.54 15.49
N ILE A 323 -7.04 3.07 15.65
CA ILE A 323 -6.06 3.65 16.60
C ILE A 323 -5.84 5.14 16.29
N LEU A 324 -5.85 5.52 15.03
CA LEU A 324 -5.65 6.88 14.54
C LEU A 324 -6.93 7.73 14.51
N LYS A 325 -8.05 7.25 15.07
CA LYS A 325 -9.36 7.94 15.07
C LYS A 325 -9.92 8.20 13.66
N MET A 326 -9.75 7.22 12.77
CA MET A 326 -10.29 7.21 11.41
C MET A 326 -11.39 6.14 11.27
N GLU A 327 -12.28 6.04 12.27
CA GLU A 327 -13.31 4.98 12.35
C GLU A 327 -14.30 5.03 11.18
N LYS A 328 -14.52 6.20 10.57
CA LYS A 328 -15.42 6.35 9.41
C LYS A 328 -14.89 5.60 8.18
N GLU A 329 -13.60 5.66 7.97
CA GLU A 329 -12.91 4.95 6.89
C GLU A 329 -12.98 3.44 7.14
N THR A 330 -12.72 3.00 8.37
CA THR A 330 -12.85 1.60 8.80
C THR A 330 -14.28 1.09 8.61
N GLU A 331 -15.28 1.83 9.09
CA GLU A 331 -16.69 1.45 8.91
C GLU A 331 -17.07 1.34 7.42
N LYS A 332 -16.57 2.24 6.59
CA LYS A 332 -16.84 2.22 5.16
C LYS A 332 -16.24 0.98 4.49
N PHE A 333 -15.02 0.58 4.88
CA PHE A 333 -14.41 -0.66 4.40
C PHE A 333 -15.32 -1.87 4.64
N TYR A 334 -15.82 -2.06 5.86
CA TYR A 334 -16.67 -3.22 6.17
C TYR A 334 -18.10 -3.08 5.62
N LYS A 335 -18.72 -1.89 5.76
CA LYS A 335 -20.13 -1.67 5.38
C LYS A 335 -20.35 -1.54 3.87
N VAL A 336 -19.34 -1.06 3.12
CA VAL A 336 -19.46 -0.82 1.68
C VAL A 336 -18.59 -1.79 0.91
N PHE A 337 -17.26 -1.74 1.08
CA PHE A 337 -16.32 -2.52 0.28
C PHE A 337 -16.50 -4.02 0.50
N CYS A 338 -16.40 -4.49 1.75
CA CYS A 338 -16.51 -5.93 2.03
C CYS A 338 -17.86 -6.51 1.62
N LYS A 339 -18.97 -5.79 1.87
CA LYS A 339 -20.30 -6.27 1.43
C LYS A 339 -20.44 -6.34 -0.09
N LYS A 340 -19.84 -5.39 -0.80
CA LYS A 340 -19.87 -5.35 -2.27
C LYS A 340 -19.04 -6.47 -2.89
N THR A 341 -17.94 -6.85 -2.26
CA THR A 341 -16.95 -7.79 -2.81
C THR A 341 -17.14 -9.23 -2.34
N GLN A 342 -17.99 -9.46 -1.32
CA GLN A 342 -18.28 -10.81 -0.86
C GLN A 342 -18.99 -11.64 -1.93
N SER A 343 -18.44 -12.80 -2.27
CA SER A 343 -19.05 -13.73 -3.22
C SER A 343 -20.29 -14.42 -2.62
N LYS A 344 -21.09 -15.05 -3.48
CA LYS A 344 -22.35 -15.73 -3.05
C LYS A 344 -22.11 -16.84 -2.05
N ASN A 345 -20.98 -17.55 -2.12
CA ASN A 345 -20.62 -18.63 -1.21
C ASN A 345 -20.09 -18.15 0.15
N GLY A 346 -19.86 -16.83 0.29
CA GLY A 346 -19.40 -16.19 1.52
C GLY A 346 -17.93 -15.81 1.56
N MET A 347 -17.13 -16.22 0.58
CA MET A 347 -15.69 -15.91 0.53
C MET A 347 -15.37 -14.54 -0.03
N TRP A 348 -14.13 -14.11 0.14
CA TRP A 348 -13.47 -13.07 -0.65
C TRP A 348 -12.35 -13.69 -1.49
N GLU A 349 -12.22 -13.18 -2.72
CA GLU A 349 -11.11 -13.52 -3.60
C GLU A 349 -9.80 -12.94 -3.07
N GLN A 350 -8.68 -13.37 -3.66
CA GLN A 350 -7.35 -12.94 -3.28
C GLN A 350 -7.22 -11.40 -3.21
N ARG A 351 -7.74 -10.68 -4.22
CA ARG A 351 -7.62 -9.24 -4.30
C ARG A 351 -8.68 -8.59 -5.20
N PHE A 352 -8.83 -7.29 -5.00
CA PHE A 352 -9.83 -6.48 -5.70
C PHE A 352 -9.24 -5.11 -6.09
N TYR A 353 -9.89 -4.46 -7.06
CA TYR A 353 -9.79 -3.02 -7.19
C TYR A 353 -10.53 -2.34 -6.03
N THR A 354 -10.09 -1.13 -5.64
CA THR A 354 -10.70 -0.42 -4.50
C THR A 354 -12.14 0.04 -4.75
N ASP A 355 -12.58 0.07 -6.01
CA ASP A 355 -13.98 0.28 -6.37
C ASP A 355 -14.85 -0.97 -6.19
N GLY A 356 -14.25 -2.09 -5.79
CA GLY A 356 -14.89 -3.37 -5.53
C GLY A 356 -15.04 -4.26 -6.77
N LYS A 357 -14.42 -3.94 -7.90
CA LYS A 357 -14.30 -4.85 -9.02
C LYS A 357 -13.25 -5.92 -8.73
N LEU A 358 -13.44 -7.10 -9.31
CA LEU A 358 -12.48 -8.20 -9.20
C LEU A 358 -11.18 -7.81 -9.91
N ALA A 359 -10.05 -7.91 -9.21
CA ALA A 359 -8.73 -7.80 -9.80
C ALA A 359 -8.25 -9.17 -10.32
N PRO A 360 -7.29 -9.22 -11.25
CA PRO A 360 -6.70 -10.49 -11.68
C PRO A 360 -6.10 -11.24 -10.49
N CYS A 361 -6.59 -12.47 -10.22
CA CYS A 361 -6.11 -13.37 -9.18
C CYS A 361 -5.41 -14.56 -9.82
N TRP A 362 -4.38 -15.10 -9.18
CA TRP A 362 -3.69 -16.30 -9.65
C TRP A 362 -3.80 -17.47 -8.69
N GLY A 363 -4.34 -17.25 -7.49
CA GLY A 363 -4.42 -18.23 -6.45
C GLY A 363 -5.60 -18.02 -5.53
N TYR A 364 -5.84 -19.01 -4.70
CA TYR A 364 -6.91 -19.03 -3.72
C TYR A 364 -6.29 -18.80 -2.33
N GLN A 365 -6.74 -17.79 -1.61
CA GLN A 365 -6.24 -17.48 -0.26
C GLN A 365 -7.40 -17.42 0.73
N VAL A 366 -7.51 -18.44 1.57
CA VAL A 366 -8.63 -18.58 2.53
C VAL A 366 -8.52 -17.60 3.70
N ASP A 367 -7.33 -17.15 4.03
CA ASP A 367 -7.06 -16.17 5.07
C ASP A 367 -7.60 -14.77 4.74
N GLU A 368 -7.82 -14.44 3.46
CA GLU A 368 -8.54 -13.24 3.04
C GLU A 368 -9.95 -13.21 3.62
N THR A 369 -10.65 -14.35 3.57
CA THR A 369 -12.01 -14.51 4.12
C THR A 369 -12.00 -14.47 5.65
N ALA A 370 -11.09 -15.19 6.27
CA ALA A 370 -10.97 -15.25 7.73
C ALA A 370 -10.63 -13.87 8.34
N SER A 371 -9.76 -13.12 7.69
CA SER A 371 -9.33 -11.79 8.14
C SER A 371 -10.48 -10.79 8.23
N VAL A 372 -11.45 -10.82 7.30
CA VAL A 372 -12.60 -9.91 7.36
C VAL A 372 -13.43 -10.14 8.61
N VAL A 373 -13.71 -11.41 8.97
CA VAL A 373 -14.48 -11.72 10.19
C VAL A 373 -13.72 -11.27 11.44
N TYR A 374 -12.42 -11.54 11.49
CA TYR A 374 -11.54 -11.04 12.55
C TYR A 374 -11.59 -9.51 12.66
N GLY A 375 -11.44 -8.81 11.54
CA GLY A 375 -11.40 -7.36 11.49
C GLY A 375 -12.70 -6.68 11.92
N VAL A 376 -13.86 -7.25 11.60
CA VAL A 376 -15.18 -6.75 12.07
C VAL A 376 -15.21 -6.73 13.61
N TYR A 377 -14.75 -7.80 14.25
CA TYR A 377 -14.72 -7.85 15.71
C TYR A 377 -13.63 -6.92 16.31
N GLU A 378 -12.46 -6.81 15.68
CA GLU A 378 -11.42 -5.87 16.09
C GLU A 378 -11.94 -4.42 16.06
N HIS A 379 -12.61 -4.00 14.99
CA HIS A 379 -13.25 -2.67 14.93
C HIS A 379 -14.29 -2.48 16.05
N TYR A 380 -15.11 -3.50 16.33
CA TYR A 380 -16.04 -3.43 17.46
C TYR A 380 -15.33 -3.17 18.79
N LYS A 381 -14.14 -3.72 19.02
CA LYS A 381 -13.38 -3.48 20.25
C LYS A 381 -13.01 -2.01 20.46
N TYR A 382 -12.85 -1.26 19.38
CA TYR A 382 -12.62 0.19 19.41
C TYR A 382 -13.92 0.98 19.46
N SER A 383 -14.81 0.76 18.53
CA SER A 383 -16.05 1.55 18.36
C SER A 383 -17.10 1.28 19.44
N LYS A 384 -17.10 0.08 20.05
CA LYS A 384 -18.15 -0.43 20.96
C LYS A 384 -19.55 -0.37 20.36
N SER A 385 -19.67 -0.26 19.05
CA SER A 385 -20.93 -0.12 18.33
C SER A 385 -21.60 -1.47 18.06
N GLU A 386 -22.58 -1.87 18.89
CA GLU A 386 -23.38 -3.06 18.62
C GLU A 386 -24.18 -2.94 17.32
N LYS A 387 -24.57 -1.72 16.95
CA LYS A 387 -25.20 -1.47 15.66
C LYS A 387 -24.29 -1.88 14.51
N PHE A 388 -22.99 -1.54 14.59
CA PHE A 388 -22.02 -1.97 13.58
C PHE A 388 -21.94 -3.49 13.49
N LEU A 389 -21.91 -4.22 14.61
CA LEU A 389 -21.94 -5.68 14.61
C LEU A 389 -23.20 -6.22 13.96
N LYS A 390 -24.39 -5.72 14.36
CA LYS A 390 -25.68 -6.13 13.78
C LYS A 390 -25.71 -5.92 12.26
N ASP A 391 -25.23 -4.76 11.80
CA ASP A 391 -25.20 -4.41 10.38
C ASP A 391 -24.29 -5.35 9.55
N ASN A 392 -23.25 -5.93 10.15
CA ASN A 392 -22.28 -6.79 9.47
C ASN A 392 -22.42 -8.29 9.81
N LEU A 393 -23.32 -8.67 10.73
CA LEU A 393 -23.45 -10.04 11.22
C LEU A 393 -23.72 -11.06 10.09
N SER A 394 -24.68 -10.78 9.20
CA SER A 394 -25.03 -11.68 8.10
C SER A 394 -23.86 -11.88 7.11
N MET A 395 -23.03 -10.87 6.90
CA MET A 395 -21.81 -10.98 6.08
C MET A 395 -20.81 -11.93 6.75
N CYS A 396 -20.60 -11.78 8.07
CA CYS A 396 -19.70 -12.63 8.84
C CYS A 396 -20.22 -14.09 8.93
N GLU A 397 -21.53 -14.29 9.11
CA GLU A 397 -22.15 -15.63 9.13
C GLU A 397 -21.92 -16.38 7.81
N LYS A 398 -22.11 -15.72 6.67
CA LYS A 398 -21.82 -16.32 5.34
C LYS A 398 -20.34 -16.69 5.18
N ALA A 399 -19.45 -15.83 5.65
CA ALA A 399 -18.00 -16.11 5.63
C ALA A 399 -17.65 -17.29 6.51
N VAL A 400 -18.19 -17.35 7.73
CA VAL A 400 -17.97 -18.47 8.66
C VAL A 400 -18.55 -19.77 8.11
N ASP A 401 -19.73 -19.73 7.48
CA ASP A 401 -20.30 -20.92 6.82
C ASP A 401 -19.43 -21.43 5.66
N PHE A 402 -18.79 -20.53 4.92
CA PHE A 402 -17.77 -20.91 3.93
C PHE A 402 -16.56 -21.55 4.59
N LEU A 403 -15.99 -20.91 5.63
CA LEU A 403 -14.82 -21.42 6.33
C LEU A 403 -15.05 -22.77 7.00
N LYS A 404 -16.26 -23.02 7.55
CA LYS A 404 -16.63 -24.34 8.11
C LYS A 404 -16.54 -25.42 7.04
N ARG A 405 -17.19 -25.21 5.88
CA ARG A 405 -17.17 -26.16 4.76
C ARG A 405 -15.76 -26.37 4.21
N TYR A 406 -14.96 -25.30 4.14
CA TYR A 406 -13.57 -25.39 3.71
C TYR A 406 -12.73 -26.28 4.65
N VAL A 407 -12.84 -26.06 5.96
CA VAL A 407 -12.14 -26.85 6.98
C VAL A 407 -12.58 -28.32 6.96
N GLU A 408 -13.88 -28.58 6.82
CA GLU A 408 -14.41 -29.94 6.74
C GLU A 408 -13.97 -30.69 5.48
N ASP A 409 -13.89 -29.98 4.35
CA ASP A 409 -13.43 -30.54 3.08
C ASP A 409 -11.95 -30.95 3.14
N TRP A 410 -11.10 -30.08 3.67
CA TRP A 410 -9.64 -30.30 3.67
C TRP A 410 -9.11 -31.03 4.90
N LEU A 411 -9.69 -30.84 6.09
CA LEU A 411 -9.18 -31.41 7.33
C LEU A 411 -9.95 -32.65 7.77
N GLN A 412 -11.03 -33.02 7.11
CA GLN A 412 -11.88 -34.17 7.46
C GLN A 412 -12.28 -34.20 8.95
N ILE A 413 -12.57 -33.04 9.52
CA ILE A 413 -12.92 -32.87 10.94
C ILE A 413 -14.32 -33.43 11.25
N GLN A 414 -15.05 -33.94 10.26
CA GLN A 414 -16.28 -34.66 10.52
C GLN A 414 -16.00 -35.86 11.43
N ALA A 415 -16.73 -35.93 12.53
CA ALA A 415 -16.72 -37.07 13.43
C ALA A 415 -17.14 -38.35 12.67
N LYS A 416 -16.22 -39.03 12.03
CA LYS A 416 -16.29 -40.45 11.96
C LYS A 416 -16.00 -40.90 13.40
N GLU A 417 -17.05 -41.33 14.10
CA GLU A 417 -16.90 -42.15 15.28
C GLU A 417 -15.79 -43.17 15.02
N GLU A 418 -14.88 -43.27 15.97
CA GLU A 418 -13.71 -44.12 16.00
C GLU A 418 -13.81 -45.39 15.14
N ARG A 419 -13.37 -45.33 13.89
CA ARG A 419 -13.04 -46.48 13.07
C ARG A 419 -11.73 -46.25 12.33
N ASP A 420 -10.78 -47.03 12.73
CA ASP A 420 -9.53 -47.40 12.06
C ASP A 420 -8.51 -46.30 11.81
N LYS A 421 -7.62 -46.10 12.78
CA LYS A 421 -6.47 -45.18 12.75
C LYS A 421 -5.44 -45.46 11.63
N ASP A 422 -5.43 -46.66 11.06
CA ASP A 422 -4.42 -47.07 10.08
C ASP A 422 -4.85 -46.79 8.62
N ILE A 423 -6.15 -46.81 8.33
CA ILE A 423 -6.68 -46.49 6.98
C ILE A 423 -6.56 -45.00 6.65
N VAL A 424 -6.68 -44.15 7.67
CA VAL A 424 -6.65 -42.68 7.49
C VAL A 424 -5.28 -42.16 7.02
N LYS A 425 -4.17 -42.79 7.41
CA LYS A 425 -2.82 -42.36 7.06
C LYS A 425 -2.47 -42.68 5.61
N GLU A 426 -2.85 -43.87 5.14
CA GLU A 426 -2.63 -44.28 3.76
C GLU A 426 -3.57 -43.60 2.76
N GLU A 427 -4.80 -43.29 3.17
CA GLU A 427 -5.74 -42.46 2.39
C GLU A 427 -5.31 -40.97 2.32
N MET A 428 -4.78 -40.41 3.40
CA MET A 428 -4.24 -39.04 3.39
C MET A 428 -3.01 -38.92 2.48
N GLU A 429 -2.09 -39.88 2.49
CA GLU A 429 -0.93 -39.91 1.59
C GLU A 429 -1.31 -40.09 0.12
N ASN A 430 -2.37 -40.86 -0.15
CA ASN A 430 -2.91 -41.07 -1.50
C ASN A 430 -3.80 -39.88 -2.00
N GLN A 431 -4.52 -39.23 -1.09
CA GLN A 431 -5.36 -38.08 -1.40
C GLN A 431 -4.52 -36.80 -1.66
N MET A 432 -3.40 -36.65 -0.96
CA MET A 432 -2.41 -35.57 -1.26
C MET A 432 -1.81 -35.75 -2.67
N LYS A 433 -1.74 -36.94 -3.21
CA LYS A 433 -1.30 -37.23 -4.57
C LYS A 433 -2.36 -37.00 -5.66
N LYS A 434 -3.65 -36.86 -5.29
CA LYS A 434 -4.76 -36.60 -6.23
C LYS A 434 -5.30 -35.16 -6.08
N LEU A 435 -4.44 -34.21 -6.09
CA LEU A 435 -4.62 -32.82 -5.65
C LEU A 435 -5.74 -31.99 -6.30
N HIS A 436 -6.54 -32.47 -7.26
CA HIS A 436 -7.52 -31.62 -7.96
C HIS A 436 -8.88 -32.23 -8.32
N GLY A 437 -9.18 -33.48 -7.93
CA GLY A 437 -10.37 -34.16 -8.45
C GLY A 437 -11.55 -34.32 -7.49
N GLU A 438 -11.33 -34.44 -6.18
CA GLU A 438 -12.36 -34.87 -5.22
C GLU A 438 -12.79 -33.80 -4.21
N HIS A 439 -11.99 -32.74 -4.01
CA HIS A 439 -12.31 -31.65 -3.10
C HIS A 439 -13.20 -30.59 -3.77
N LYS A 440 -14.21 -30.13 -3.08
CA LYS A 440 -15.12 -29.08 -3.52
C LYS A 440 -14.46 -27.70 -3.59
N TYR A 441 -13.45 -27.47 -2.77
CA TYR A 441 -12.70 -26.23 -2.68
C TYR A 441 -11.24 -26.45 -3.00
N HIS A 442 -10.60 -25.45 -3.63
CA HIS A 442 -9.17 -25.49 -3.92
C HIS A 442 -8.33 -25.35 -2.65
N VAL A 443 -7.10 -25.88 -2.68
CA VAL A 443 -6.09 -25.63 -1.65
C VAL A 443 -5.72 -24.16 -1.65
N SER A 444 -5.43 -23.60 -0.47
CA SER A 444 -5.04 -22.20 -0.33
C SER A 444 -3.56 -22.00 -0.64
N TYR A 445 -3.23 -20.88 -1.30
CA TYR A 445 -1.89 -20.36 -1.23
C TYR A 445 -1.57 -19.90 0.19
N ASP A 446 -0.28 -19.88 0.52
CA ASP A 446 0.24 -19.32 1.75
C ASP A 446 0.11 -17.78 1.76
N LEU A 447 0.33 -17.19 2.93
CA LEU A 447 0.35 -15.74 3.13
C LEU A 447 1.22 -14.97 2.12
N TRP A 448 2.34 -15.57 1.70
CA TRP A 448 3.34 -14.97 0.83
C TRP A 448 3.08 -15.21 -0.66
N GLU A 449 1.99 -15.92 -1.00
CA GLU A 449 1.60 -16.22 -2.39
C GLU A 449 2.65 -17.08 -3.15
N MET A 450 3.39 -17.91 -2.40
CA MET A 450 4.53 -18.67 -2.93
C MET A 450 4.22 -20.16 -3.15
N SER A 451 3.34 -20.74 -2.34
CA SER A 451 3.04 -22.18 -2.40
C SER A 451 1.61 -22.49 -2.00
N GLU A 452 1.00 -23.47 -2.69
CA GLU A 452 -0.27 -24.05 -2.29
C GLU A 452 -0.06 -25.07 -1.16
N GLY A 453 -1.04 -25.19 -0.27
CA GLY A 453 -0.99 -26.16 0.82
C GLY A 453 -1.96 -25.86 1.97
N ILE A 454 -1.87 -26.64 3.03
CA ILE A 454 -2.56 -26.39 4.29
C ILE A 454 -1.56 -25.69 5.23
N HIS A 455 -1.66 -24.37 5.29
CA HIS A 455 -0.70 -23.53 6.00
C HIS A 455 -1.14 -23.22 7.42
N LEU A 456 -0.18 -23.20 8.33
CA LEU A 456 -0.42 -22.88 9.74
C LEU A 456 -1.04 -21.48 9.91
N TYR A 457 -0.57 -20.49 9.18
CA TYR A 457 -1.12 -19.13 9.22
C TYR A 457 -2.61 -19.11 8.81
N SER A 458 -2.95 -19.77 7.70
CA SER A 458 -4.33 -19.85 7.21
C SER A 458 -5.26 -20.52 8.21
N LEU A 459 -4.82 -21.64 8.82
CA LEU A 459 -5.59 -22.32 9.87
C LEU A 459 -5.75 -21.46 11.13
N ALA A 460 -4.70 -20.70 11.50
CA ALA A 460 -4.77 -19.81 12.65
C ALA A 460 -5.73 -18.64 12.41
N SER A 461 -5.77 -18.11 11.19
CA SER A 461 -6.72 -17.05 10.81
C SER A 461 -8.17 -17.55 10.86
N ILE A 462 -8.44 -18.78 10.38
CA ILE A 462 -9.77 -19.41 10.45
C ILE A 462 -10.18 -19.63 11.91
N TYR A 463 -9.28 -20.16 12.74
CA TYR A 463 -9.51 -20.32 14.18
C TYR A 463 -9.94 -19.00 14.83
N SER A 464 -9.23 -17.93 14.53
CA SER A 464 -9.52 -16.58 15.06
C SER A 464 -10.85 -16.04 14.53
N ALA A 465 -11.18 -16.26 13.25
CA ALA A 465 -12.48 -15.89 12.69
C ALA A 465 -13.63 -16.57 13.43
N PHE A 466 -13.51 -17.85 13.74
CA PHE A 466 -14.47 -18.62 14.53
C PHE A 466 -14.62 -18.06 15.94
N GLU A 467 -13.49 -17.77 16.62
CA GLU A 467 -13.52 -17.16 17.96
C GLU A 467 -14.19 -15.79 17.94
N CYS A 468 -13.91 -14.97 16.93
CA CYS A 468 -14.54 -13.67 16.77
C CYS A 468 -16.05 -13.78 16.54
N MET A 469 -16.49 -14.79 15.77
CA MET A 469 -17.92 -15.04 15.55
C MET A 469 -18.65 -15.42 16.84
N LEU A 470 -18.08 -16.30 17.66
CA LEU A 470 -18.63 -16.67 18.97
C LEU A 470 -18.73 -15.45 19.90
N LYS A 471 -17.70 -14.58 19.89
CA LYS A 471 -17.73 -13.34 20.66
C LYS A 471 -18.79 -12.36 20.15
N MET A 472 -19.01 -12.26 18.84
CA MET A 472 -20.09 -11.44 18.26
C MET A 472 -21.47 -11.95 18.70
N TYR A 473 -21.72 -13.27 18.66
CA TYR A 473 -22.95 -13.85 19.17
C TYR A 473 -23.14 -13.56 20.67
N THR A 474 -22.10 -13.71 21.48
CA THR A 474 -22.15 -13.38 22.92
C THR A 474 -22.52 -11.93 23.17
N VAL A 475 -21.95 -10.99 22.42
CA VAL A 475 -22.26 -9.54 22.56
C VAL A 475 -23.70 -9.25 22.17
N LEU A 476 -24.14 -9.76 21.02
CA LEU A 476 -25.47 -9.48 20.50
C LEU A 476 -26.57 -10.26 21.23
N GLY A 477 -26.29 -11.45 21.79
CA GLY A 477 -27.24 -12.25 22.54
C GLY A 477 -27.56 -11.70 23.93
N LYS A 478 -26.64 -10.96 24.56
CA LYS A 478 -26.85 -10.38 25.91
C LYS A 478 -27.82 -9.20 25.97
N ASN A 479 -28.07 -8.53 24.83
CA ASN A 479 -28.73 -7.21 24.82
C ASN A 479 -30.04 -7.18 24.01
N THR A 480 -30.66 -8.32 23.69
CA THR A 480 -31.85 -8.29 22.81
C THR A 480 -33.07 -8.97 23.39
N SER A 481 -33.97 -8.16 23.96
CA SER A 481 -35.42 -8.49 24.04
C SER A 481 -36.06 -8.80 22.66
N GLU A 482 -35.41 -8.47 21.55
CA GLU A 482 -35.82 -8.84 20.19
C GLU A 482 -35.51 -10.32 19.82
N PHE A 483 -34.56 -10.97 20.52
CA PHE A 483 -34.27 -12.41 20.32
C PHE A 483 -35.24 -13.32 21.08
N GLU A 484 -35.81 -12.87 22.21
CA GLU A 484 -36.73 -13.66 23.03
C GLU A 484 -38.01 -14.09 22.29
N ASN A 485 -38.34 -13.45 21.17
CA ASN A 485 -39.52 -13.78 20.37
C ASN A 485 -39.27 -14.70 19.15
N ASN A 486 -38.04 -15.22 18.95
CA ASN A 486 -37.73 -16.05 17.79
C ASN A 486 -36.88 -17.28 18.12
N ARG A 487 -37.59 -18.27 18.79
CA ARG A 487 -37.02 -19.52 19.23
C ARG A 487 -36.23 -20.29 18.14
N LEU A 488 -36.65 -20.23 16.88
CA LEU A 488 -35.95 -20.85 15.75
C LEU A 488 -34.60 -20.23 15.46
N LYS A 489 -34.47 -18.91 15.69
CA LYS A 489 -33.23 -18.17 15.48
C LYS A 489 -32.22 -18.49 16.59
N GLU A 490 -32.67 -18.61 17.84
CA GLU A 490 -31.83 -19.02 18.96
C GLU A 490 -31.30 -20.45 18.79
N GLU A 491 -32.18 -21.39 18.41
CA GLU A 491 -31.78 -22.77 18.14
C GLU A 491 -30.73 -22.86 17.02
N LYS A 492 -30.89 -22.06 15.97
CA LYS A 492 -29.91 -21.97 14.87
C LYS A 492 -28.55 -21.42 15.34
N ILE A 493 -28.55 -20.34 16.13
CA ILE A 493 -27.34 -19.75 16.69
C ILE A 493 -26.64 -20.78 17.59
N HIS A 494 -27.34 -21.41 18.51
CA HIS A 494 -26.77 -22.40 19.44
C HIS A 494 -26.18 -23.62 18.72
N LYS A 495 -26.85 -24.09 17.65
CA LYS A 495 -26.30 -25.15 16.81
C LYS A 495 -25.02 -24.70 16.12
N ASN A 496 -24.98 -23.49 15.61
CA ASN A 496 -23.81 -22.90 14.93
C ASN A 496 -22.63 -22.72 15.89
N GLU A 497 -22.89 -22.23 17.12
CA GLU A 497 -21.87 -22.10 18.16
C GLU A 497 -21.19 -23.45 18.48
N LYS A 498 -21.95 -24.51 18.72
CA LYS A 498 -21.41 -25.85 18.99
C LYS A 498 -20.55 -26.39 17.83
N GLU A 499 -20.98 -26.14 16.60
CA GLU A 499 -20.26 -26.54 15.41
C GLU A 499 -18.94 -25.79 15.28
N ILE A 500 -18.95 -24.47 15.48
CA ILE A 500 -17.75 -23.63 15.47
C ILE A 500 -16.76 -24.08 16.55
N GLU A 501 -17.22 -24.30 17.78
CA GLU A 501 -16.38 -24.78 18.88
C GLU A 501 -15.72 -26.13 18.56
N ARG A 502 -16.49 -27.08 17.98
CA ARG A 502 -15.96 -28.37 17.52
C ARG A 502 -14.85 -28.19 16.49
N LEU A 503 -15.07 -27.32 15.49
CA LEU A 503 -14.11 -27.07 14.44
C LEU A 503 -12.85 -26.36 14.96
N GLN A 504 -12.97 -25.42 15.92
CA GLN A 504 -11.81 -24.81 16.57
C GLN A 504 -10.94 -25.84 17.29
N VAL A 505 -11.56 -26.77 18.04
CA VAL A 505 -10.86 -27.88 18.69
C VAL A 505 -10.15 -28.73 17.63
N GLY A 506 -10.83 -29.04 16.53
CA GLY A 506 -10.30 -29.80 15.42
C GLY A 506 -9.09 -29.14 14.75
N ILE A 507 -9.17 -27.84 14.46
CA ILE A 507 -8.06 -27.07 13.89
C ILE A 507 -6.85 -27.10 14.83
N LYS A 508 -7.05 -26.82 16.11
CA LYS A 508 -5.96 -26.82 17.10
C LYS A 508 -5.30 -28.19 17.24
N LYS A 509 -6.11 -29.24 17.22
CA LYS A 509 -5.64 -30.64 17.22
C LYS A 509 -4.82 -30.92 15.96
N TYR A 510 -5.35 -30.58 14.78
CA TYR A 510 -4.67 -30.76 13.49
C TYR A 510 -3.31 -30.07 13.46
N ILE A 511 -3.22 -28.80 13.89
CA ILE A 511 -1.95 -28.07 13.95
C ILE A 511 -0.94 -28.80 14.86
N ASN A 512 -1.38 -29.28 16.03
CA ASN A 512 -0.49 -29.97 16.98
C ASN A 512 0.00 -31.32 16.50
N GLU A 513 -0.78 -32.04 15.71
CA GLU A 513 -0.48 -33.38 15.22
C GLU A 513 0.27 -33.39 13.90
N ASN A 514 -0.03 -32.42 12.99
CA ASN A 514 0.49 -32.44 11.64
C ASN A 514 1.49 -31.30 11.34
N LEU A 515 1.38 -30.15 12.04
CA LEU A 515 2.23 -28.97 11.81
C LEU A 515 3.22 -28.72 12.97
N TYR A 516 3.39 -29.71 13.85
CA TYR A 516 4.46 -29.70 14.84
C TYR A 516 5.47 -30.81 14.53
N ASP A 517 6.66 -30.40 14.10
CA ASP A 517 7.75 -31.32 13.85
C ASP A 517 8.44 -31.71 15.17
N THR A 518 8.32 -32.98 15.55
CA THR A 518 8.86 -33.50 16.82
C THR A 518 10.38 -33.63 16.81
N GLU A 519 11.00 -33.82 15.65
CA GLU A 519 12.44 -33.90 15.51
C GLU A 519 13.07 -32.50 15.63
N LYS A 520 12.49 -31.51 14.95
CA LYS A 520 12.91 -30.11 15.06
C LYS A 520 12.43 -29.48 16.37
N ASN A 521 11.43 -30.06 17.03
CA ASN A 521 10.76 -29.55 18.22
C ASN A 521 10.16 -28.15 18.01
N THR A 522 9.58 -27.91 16.83
CA THR A 522 9.04 -26.60 16.38
C THR A 522 7.79 -26.77 15.55
N TYR A 523 6.92 -25.76 15.54
CA TYR A 523 5.91 -25.61 14.50
C TYR A 523 6.56 -25.35 13.15
N VAL A 524 5.90 -25.76 12.06
CA VAL A 524 6.32 -25.60 10.67
C VAL A 524 5.22 -24.95 9.85
N ARG A 525 5.55 -24.34 8.70
CA ARG A 525 4.59 -23.57 7.91
C ARG A 525 3.51 -24.41 7.25
N ASN A 526 3.84 -25.60 6.72
CA ASN A 526 2.90 -26.59 6.22
C ASN A 526 3.50 -28.01 6.31
N ILE A 527 2.73 -29.03 5.94
CA ILE A 527 3.14 -30.44 6.06
C ILE A 527 4.23 -30.79 5.05
N GLU A 528 4.11 -30.29 3.83
CA GLU A 528 5.01 -30.65 2.70
C GLU A 528 6.31 -29.86 2.75
N ASP A 529 6.26 -28.63 3.23
CA ASP A 529 7.42 -27.76 3.39
C ASP A 529 7.62 -27.37 4.85
N LYS A 530 8.44 -28.13 5.55
CA LYS A 530 8.73 -27.98 6.97
C LYS A 530 9.72 -26.85 7.29
N LYS A 531 9.85 -25.85 6.44
CA LYS A 531 10.71 -24.68 6.68
C LYS A 531 10.20 -23.82 7.81
N MET A 532 11.12 -23.10 8.46
CA MET A 532 10.77 -22.01 9.34
C MET A 532 10.19 -20.86 8.54
N ASP A 533 9.16 -20.25 9.07
CA ASP A 533 8.45 -19.13 8.46
C ASP A 533 7.97 -18.18 9.55
N ILE A 534 8.17 -16.88 9.35
CA ILE A 534 7.77 -15.88 10.31
C ILE A 534 6.24 -15.81 10.48
N SER A 535 5.46 -16.23 9.48
CA SER A 535 4.01 -16.27 9.54
C SER A 535 3.45 -17.24 10.59
N ILE A 536 4.26 -18.22 11.04
CA ILE A 536 3.91 -19.10 12.17
C ILE A 536 3.55 -18.28 13.42
N LEU A 537 4.15 -17.10 13.58
CA LEU A 537 3.79 -16.16 14.64
C LEU A 537 2.30 -15.79 14.64
N GLY A 538 1.64 -15.80 13.50
CA GLY A 538 0.21 -15.53 13.40
C GLY A 538 -0.64 -16.38 14.32
N ALA A 539 -0.23 -17.63 14.59
CA ALA A 539 -0.91 -18.52 15.54
C ALA A 539 -0.77 -18.08 17.00
N VAL A 540 0.15 -17.18 17.31
CA VAL A 540 0.36 -16.60 18.66
C VAL A 540 -0.23 -15.20 18.71
N THR A 541 0.22 -14.33 17.83
CA THR A 541 -0.26 -12.96 17.67
C THR A 541 -0.43 -12.64 16.18
N PRO A 542 -1.61 -12.23 15.69
CA PRO A 542 -2.76 -11.78 16.46
C PRO A 542 -3.81 -12.86 16.77
N PHE A 543 -3.71 -14.08 16.24
CA PHE A 543 -4.81 -15.05 16.19
C PHE A 543 -5.03 -15.88 17.47
N ASN A 544 -4.09 -15.85 18.42
CA ASN A 544 -4.23 -16.41 19.77
C ASN A 544 -4.59 -17.92 19.84
N VAL A 545 -4.17 -18.73 18.87
CA VAL A 545 -4.35 -20.20 18.91
C VAL A 545 -3.55 -20.80 20.07
N PHE A 546 -2.32 -20.31 20.27
CA PHE A 546 -1.40 -20.72 21.31
C PHE A 546 -1.00 -19.56 22.21
N LYS A 547 -0.66 -19.89 23.47
CA LYS A 547 -0.16 -18.87 24.39
C LYS A 547 1.32 -18.55 24.12
N PRO A 548 1.75 -17.27 24.19
CA PRO A 548 3.12 -16.86 23.86
C PRO A 548 4.21 -17.60 24.66
N LYS A 549 3.88 -18.03 25.90
CA LYS A 549 4.83 -18.67 26.82
C LYS A 549 4.80 -20.20 26.77
N GLU A 550 4.01 -20.83 25.92
CA GLU A 550 4.00 -22.27 25.74
C GLU A 550 5.37 -22.78 25.26
N LYS A 551 5.82 -23.93 25.75
CA LYS A 551 7.15 -24.51 25.44
C LYS A 551 7.36 -24.68 23.94
N LYS A 552 6.36 -25.24 23.23
CA LYS A 552 6.40 -25.43 21.78
C LYS A 552 6.57 -24.12 21.02
N VAL A 553 5.88 -23.05 21.46
CA VAL A 553 5.99 -21.71 20.89
C VAL A 553 7.39 -21.14 21.10
N ARG A 554 7.92 -21.21 22.34
CA ARG A 554 9.28 -20.71 22.62
C ARG A 554 10.35 -21.40 21.78
N ASN A 555 10.29 -22.74 21.66
CA ASN A 555 11.21 -23.48 20.83
C ASN A 555 11.15 -23.02 19.37
N THR A 556 9.93 -22.79 18.87
CA THR A 556 9.71 -22.28 17.51
C THR A 556 10.33 -20.89 17.33
N ILE A 557 10.12 -19.98 18.30
CA ILE A 557 10.72 -18.64 18.27
C ILE A 557 12.24 -18.68 18.33
N GLU A 558 12.81 -19.55 19.15
CA GLU A 558 14.28 -19.74 19.19
C GLU A 558 14.80 -20.19 17.83
N LYS A 559 14.10 -21.12 17.19
CA LYS A 559 14.47 -21.58 15.84
C LYS A 559 14.33 -20.47 14.80
N ILE A 560 13.24 -19.70 14.82
CA ILE A 560 13.06 -18.50 13.98
C ILE A 560 14.24 -17.54 14.13
N ASN A 561 14.67 -17.24 15.36
CA ASN A 561 15.83 -16.39 15.62
C ASN A 561 17.12 -16.92 15.02
N MET A 562 17.29 -18.25 14.99
CA MET A 562 18.49 -18.89 14.46
C MET A 562 18.51 -18.93 12.93
N THR A 563 17.32 -19.03 12.30
CA THR A 563 17.23 -19.32 10.86
C THR A 563 16.82 -18.13 10.01
N LEU A 564 15.97 -17.22 10.54
CA LEU A 564 15.40 -16.12 9.75
C LEU A 564 16.03 -14.76 10.05
N ARG A 565 16.80 -14.63 11.13
CA ARG A 565 17.43 -13.36 11.47
C ARG A 565 18.65 -13.13 10.55
N THR A 566 18.63 -12.01 9.82
CA THR A 566 19.74 -11.60 8.97
C THR A 566 20.90 -11.04 9.79
N TYR A 567 22.09 -10.91 9.18
CA TYR A 567 23.26 -10.33 9.83
C TYR A 567 23.08 -8.85 10.20
N THR A 568 22.17 -8.16 9.51
CA THR A 568 21.79 -6.76 9.80
C THR A 568 20.82 -6.61 10.98
N GLY A 569 20.23 -7.72 11.46
CA GLY A 569 19.32 -7.75 12.60
C GLY A 569 17.83 -7.79 12.24
N GLY A 570 17.49 -7.76 10.96
CA GLY A 570 16.12 -7.94 10.49
C GLY A 570 15.72 -9.41 10.33
N TYR A 571 14.47 -9.70 9.98
CA TYR A 571 13.96 -11.04 9.77
C TYR A 571 13.42 -11.21 8.34
N GLN A 572 13.85 -12.31 7.69
CA GLN A 572 13.28 -12.78 6.41
C GLN A 572 11.89 -13.38 6.61
N ARG A 573 11.12 -13.57 5.52
CA ARG A 573 9.82 -14.22 5.55
C ARG A 573 9.93 -15.68 5.99
N PHE A 574 10.80 -16.43 5.32
CA PHE A 574 10.96 -17.87 5.56
C PHE A 574 12.40 -18.33 5.22
N GLU A 575 12.71 -19.53 5.67
CA GLU A 575 14.01 -20.17 5.44
C GLU A 575 14.27 -20.38 3.94
N GLN A 576 15.44 -19.93 3.45
CA GLN A 576 15.80 -19.92 2.03
C GLN A 576 14.87 -19.04 1.16
N ASP A 577 14.43 -17.90 1.69
CA ASP A 577 13.74 -16.90 0.89
C ASP A 577 14.71 -16.27 -0.12
N HIS A 578 14.42 -16.42 -1.40
CA HIS A 578 15.23 -15.85 -2.49
C HIS A 578 14.54 -14.64 -3.16
N TYR A 579 13.33 -14.29 -2.74
CA TYR A 579 12.64 -13.14 -3.30
C TYR A 579 13.40 -11.87 -2.93
N MET A 580 13.83 -11.12 -3.95
CA MET A 580 14.62 -9.89 -3.78
C MET A 580 15.85 -10.11 -2.88
N ASP A 581 16.60 -11.17 -3.16
CA ASP A 581 17.84 -11.56 -2.46
C ASP A 581 17.68 -11.92 -0.97
N GLY A 582 16.47 -12.27 -0.54
CA GLY A 582 16.20 -12.67 0.84
C GLY A 582 16.35 -11.54 1.86
N ASN A 583 15.91 -10.38 1.49
CA ASN A 583 15.93 -9.19 2.36
C ASN A 583 15.03 -9.33 3.58
N PRO A 584 15.33 -8.64 4.70
CA PRO A 584 14.45 -8.60 5.87
C PRO A 584 13.23 -7.71 5.62
N TRP A 585 12.13 -8.07 6.30
CA TRP A 585 10.84 -7.42 6.17
C TRP A 585 10.47 -6.62 7.43
N PRO A 586 10.08 -5.35 7.30
CA PRO A 586 9.60 -4.56 8.43
C PRO A 586 8.45 -5.24 9.19
N ILE A 587 7.51 -5.88 8.47
CA ILE A 587 6.39 -6.62 9.07
C ILE A 587 6.89 -7.76 9.95
N ALA A 588 7.87 -8.54 9.49
CA ALA A 588 8.45 -9.64 10.25
C ALA A 588 9.07 -9.16 11.57
N ASN A 589 9.79 -8.05 11.53
CA ASN A 589 10.36 -7.43 12.71
C ASN A 589 9.28 -6.92 13.69
N LEU A 590 8.20 -6.32 13.17
CA LEU A 590 7.09 -5.82 13.99
C LEU A 590 6.29 -6.96 14.62
N TRP A 591 6.12 -8.10 13.95
CA TRP A 591 5.54 -9.31 14.56
C TRP A 591 6.39 -9.87 15.68
N MET A 592 7.72 -9.94 15.49
CA MET A 592 8.63 -10.32 16.56
C MET A 592 8.59 -9.32 17.73
N THR A 593 8.46 -8.04 17.42
CA THR A 593 8.30 -6.99 18.46
C THR A 593 7.05 -7.24 19.30
N LEU A 594 5.90 -7.49 18.67
CA LEU A 594 4.65 -7.80 19.37
C LEU A 594 4.79 -9.04 20.26
N TYR A 595 5.36 -10.12 19.73
CA TYR A 595 5.63 -11.33 20.51
C TYR A 595 6.47 -11.03 21.77
N TYR A 596 7.57 -10.29 21.63
CA TYR A 596 8.45 -9.95 22.76
C TYR A 596 7.78 -9.01 23.77
N LEU A 597 6.91 -8.12 23.31
CA LEU A 597 6.09 -7.30 24.22
C LEU A 597 5.11 -8.15 25.03
N GLU A 598 4.47 -9.14 24.42
CA GLU A 598 3.53 -10.05 25.10
C GLU A 598 4.23 -11.01 26.08
N THR A 599 5.46 -11.42 25.80
CA THR A 599 6.24 -12.25 26.72
C THR A 599 6.94 -11.44 27.82
N GLY A 600 7.02 -10.11 27.68
CA GLY A 600 7.70 -9.20 28.60
C GLY A 600 9.21 -9.06 28.36
N GLU A 601 9.72 -9.51 27.21
CA GLU A 601 11.13 -9.46 26.81
C GLU A 601 11.49 -8.09 26.23
N LYS A 602 11.39 -7.03 27.05
CA LYS A 602 11.49 -5.62 26.64
C LYS A 602 12.74 -5.29 25.81
N ARG A 603 13.90 -5.88 26.13
CA ARG A 603 15.16 -5.63 25.40
C ARG A 603 15.04 -6.13 23.96
N LYS A 604 14.58 -7.37 23.76
CA LYS A 604 14.41 -7.94 22.43
C LYS A 604 13.33 -7.22 21.63
N ALA A 605 12.22 -6.83 22.29
CA ALA A 605 11.18 -5.99 21.66
C ALA A 605 11.77 -4.67 21.16
N LYS A 606 12.63 -4.03 21.97
CA LYS A 606 13.31 -2.80 21.53
C LYS A 606 14.25 -3.06 20.35
N GLU A 607 15.08 -4.10 20.39
CA GLU A 607 16.02 -4.44 19.31
C GLU A 607 15.31 -4.65 17.96
N THR A 608 14.19 -5.40 17.95
CA THR A 608 13.43 -5.67 16.72
C THR A 608 12.68 -4.43 16.24
N PHE A 609 12.19 -3.59 17.13
CA PHE A 609 11.55 -2.32 16.77
C PHE A 609 12.57 -1.29 16.27
N ASP A 610 13.75 -1.19 16.90
CA ASP A 610 14.84 -0.29 16.51
C ASP A 610 15.31 -0.55 15.08
N PHE A 611 15.27 -1.80 14.61
CA PHE A 611 15.57 -2.12 13.21
C PHE A 611 14.63 -1.36 12.28
N VAL A 612 13.32 -1.45 12.49
CA VAL A 612 12.33 -0.78 11.64
C VAL A 612 12.46 0.74 11.69
N VAL A 613 12.71 1.30 12.88
CA VAL A 613 12.92 2.75 13.03
C VAL A 613 14.17 3.20 12.26
N LYS A 614 15.26 2.47 12.35
CA LYS A 614 16.52 2.82 11.66
C LYS A 614 16.40 2.78 10.14
N THR A 615 15.62 1.85 9.62
CA THR A 615 15.53 1.52 8.19
C THR A 615 14.35 2.17 7.47
N SER A 616 13.73 3.21 8.03
CA SER A 616 12.55 3.88 7.46
C SER A 616 12.84 4.89 6.34
N GLY A 617 14.07 4.95 5.84
CA GLY A 617 14.47 5.86 4.76
C GLY A 617 14.36 7.36 5.09
N LYS A 618 14.74 8.20 4.13
CA LYS A 618 14.80 9.67 4.30
C LYS A 618 13.43 10.34 4.44
N HIS A 619 12.38 9.73 3.88
CA HIS A 619 11.00 10.25 3.92
C HIS A 619 10.11 9.55 4.94
N HIS A 620 10.69 8.67 5.76
CA HIS A 620 9.99 7.93 6.81
C HIS A 620 8.88 7.00 6.29
N PHE A 621 8.97 6.57 5.04
CA PHE A 621 8.17 5.48 4.51
C PHE A 621 8.78 4.13 4.91
N LEU A 622 7.90 3.20 5.24
CA LEU A 622 8.25 1.81 5.41
C LEU A 622 7.97 1.07 4.10
N GLY A 623 8.95 0.31 3.66
CA GLY A 623 8.81 -0.56 2.50
C GLY A 623 8.26 -1.93 2.85
N GLU A 624 8.17 -2.78 1.85
CA GLU A 624 7.98 -4.22 2.04
C GLU A 624 9.23 -4.84 2.64
N GLN A 625 10.38 -4.45 2.12
CA GLN A 625 11.68 -4.98 2.48
C GLN A 625 12.67 -3.87 2.82
N VAL A 626 13.78 -4.29 3.40
CA VAL A 626 14.95 -3.44 3.67
C VAL A 626 16.16 -4.10 3.03
N ASP A 627 16.87 -3.36 2.24
CA ASP A 627 18.11 -3.84 1.61
C ASP A 627 19.16 -4.18 2.67
N ASN A 628 19.72 -5.39 2.60
CA ASN A 628 20.70 -5.88 3.58
C ASN A 628 22.06 -5.16 3.56
N GLU A 629 22.41 -4.47 2.48
CA GLU A 629 23.68 -3.78 2.33
C GLU A 629 23.56 -2.31 2.71
N THR A 630 22.53 -1.63 2.16
CA THR A 630 22.33 -0.18 2.33
C THR A 630 21.52 0.17 3.56
N LEU A 631 20.72 -0.74 4.10
CA LEU A 631 19.72 -0.52 5.17
C LEU A 631 18.63 0.50 4.80
N GLU A 632 18.46 0.77 3.51
CA GLU A 632 17.39 1.61 3.00
C GLU A 632 16.14 0.76 2.67
N PRO A 633 14.94 1.33 2.71
CA PRO A 633 13.75 0.64 2.24
C PRO A 633 13.96 0.20 0.79
N ASN A 634 13.74 -1.06 0.53
CA ASN A 634 13.86 -1.63 -0.81
C ASN A 634 12.51 -2.18 -1.23
N TRP A 635 12.10 -1.80 -2.45
CA TRP A 635 10.88 -2.20 -3.11
C TRP A 635 9.58 -1.95 -2.32
N VAL A 636 8.52 -1.61 -3.03
CA VAL A 636 7.16 -1.36 -2.51
C VAL A 636 7.14 -0.34 -1.38
N ILE A 637 7.62 0.88 -1.67
CA ILE A 637 7.69 1.97 -0.70
C ILE A 637 6.28 2.44 -0.33
N GLY A 638 6.08 2.69 0.97
CA GLY A 638 4.77 3.09 1.50
C GLY A 638 3.79 1.91 1.57
N LEU A 639 4.29 0.70 1.88
CA LEU A 639 3.44 -0.46 2.11
C LEU A 639 2.52 -0.22 3.30
N GLY A 640 1.21 -0.17 3.04
CA GLY A 640 0.19 0.12 4.05
C GLY A 640 0.22 -0.84 5.24
N TRP A 641 0.46 -2.13 4.99
CA TRP A 641 0.58 -3.12 6.07
C TRP A 641 1.79 -2.89 6.98
N SER A 642 2.96 -2.52 6.44
CA SER A 642 4.13 -2.16 7.25
C SER A 642 3.84 -0.96 8.16
N HIS A 643 3.22 0.09 7.61
CA HIS A 643 2.79 1.25 8.38
C HIS A 643 1.71 0.91 9.42
N ALA A 644 0.75 0.04 9.07
CA ALA A 644 -0.28 -0.42 9.99
C ALA A 644 0.32 -1.18 11.18
N MET A 645 1.20 -2.12 10.92
CA MET A 645 1.87 -2.88 11.99
C MET A 645 2.72 -1.97 12.88
N PHE A 646 3.37 -0.94 12.32
CA PHE A 646 4.09 0.06 13.09
C PHE A 646 3.16 0.81 14.07
N ILE A 647 1.99 1.27 13.61
CA ILE A 647 0.98 1.91 14.46
C ILE A 647 0.47 0.97 15.55
N ILE A 648 0.21 -0.31 15.22
CA ILE A 648 -0.24 -1.31 16.18
C ILE A 648 0.82 -1.56 17.28
N VAL A 649 2.09 -1.59 16.91
CA VAL A 649 3.19 -1.69 17.89
C VAL A 649 3.28 -0.43 18.75
N LEU A 650 3.14 0.75 18.16
CA LEU A 650 3.13 2.01 18.92
C LEU A 650 1.99 2.08 19.93
N GLU A 651 0.81 1.56 19.60
CA GLU A 651 -0.30 1.45 20.55
C GLU A 651 0.09 0.62 21.78
N LYS A 652 0.81 -0.49 21.58
CA LYS A 652 1.31 -1.33 22.69
C LYS A 652 2.41 -0.66 23.51
N LEU A 653 3.21 0.22 22.91
CA LEU A 653 4.31 0.92 23.58
C LEU A 653 3.85 2.21 24.27
N TYR A 654 2.96 2.98 23.65
CA TYR A 654 2.61 4.35 24.05
C TYR A 654 1.11 4.55 24.32
N GLY A 655 0.24 3.60 23.94
CA GLY A 655 -1.19 3.68 24.20
C GLY A 655 -1.45 3.78 25.70
N ASN A 656 -2.35 4.66 26.10
CA ASN A 656 -2.77 4.79 27.51
C ASN A 656 -3.33 3.43 27.97
N LYS A 657 -2.69 2.85 28.99
CA LYS A 657 -3.17 1.66 29.68
C LYS A 657 -4.39 1.96 30.51
#